data_57b0f38a9c9d8a5f89310f91facb0fdc
#
_entry.id   57b0f38a9c9d8a5f89310f91facb0fdc
#
_cell.length_a   1.000
_cell.length_b   1.000
_cell.length_c   1.000
_cell.angle_alpha   90.00
_cell.angle_beta   90.00
_cell.angle_gamma   90.00
#
_symmetry.space_group_name_H-M   'P 1'
#
loop_
_entity.id
_entity.type
_entity.pdbx_description
1 polymer ?
#
loop_
_entity_poly.entity_id
_entity_poly.type
_entity_poly.pdbx_seq_one_letter_code
_entity_poly.pdbx_strand_id
1 'polypeptide(L)'
;MKTIYKAIFIFSAILFAQNMTAQKGTISGTITDSQSPLPGATIILSNNQKTTTDFSGSFTIQDVRSGNFDLQIAYIGYETKTITVEVKDNQKVSLGIITLSTNSKELNEVVVSGMTQRNSEARALNMQKKSMSIVNVIAADGIGKLPDRNAAETVQRMPGVSIERDQGEGRFVSVRGLPPFWSSTTINGNRIPTAEEETTSRATAFDFFPSDLIAYVEATKAITPDMDGDAIGGSVNFTTQTAPTKRTIKASVFSGYNQKSDKGIYSGSLTIGDKSKNGKFGYIINGTYWDRNWATDNYEARRQGDQGVYRLELRDYTGVRKTTGLNGAMEFNPSSRDKIFLKATYGGLTDEETHYKHRIRFDKFSSASNALTVEQQDIHNELMTQFIGIDLGGKHQLANGNLDWSLASYRNQFKYGNIPNAEDNSYFLMQFNQTGVGVKPEYMNTVPVANGGAGGPRAYWAADGGMLDPNNPKSIFDFFSDPNFQTDPTKMKFSTLELYKISIVERDNIIAAVNYEHNFNEKLKMKFGVKLTDKDRIATFRDEYYNWTGSPTPFLSDYSQDLILQPGGTDYMRKETGTNIGNTFGPVLSTDGMTNFFNTSQGNLVLNPADSQIPELGKGLGRNFNVDETTSSFYAMATYLATDKWTVLGGVRVTNTNTKVTGKTVENDVVVDAENTKNYTSVLPMLHIKYSPIENLNLRFATTRTFARPNFGDISPAGSLNTIDGEYAGGNPNLNPTYSWNFDLLGEYFLDEVGIINAGVFYKSITDPIFDDTYQGTINGISDIEISSPTNGGNAWIGGVEFGFTKRFSFLPGFLKYFGTQINATLMNSEMTLGKNANNPNGRKVSTPYQAKELYNLQLFYESGKLNVRAAFNHKGAYATSFDANAKNTDMNDIYYGKYNSLDFSASYKVGDHFTIFSDVNNVLNEPLMYHFGETPNRPKQVEYYGAKFNLGLKYNL
;
A
#
# COMPACT_ATOMS: atom_id res chain seq x y z
N MET A 1 -29.47 -23.33 -65.53
CA MET A 1 -28.05 -23.66 -65.71
C MET A 1 -27.15 -22.49 -66.14
N LYS A 2 -27.54 -21.58 -67.06
CA LYS A 2 -26.68 -20.44 -67.47
C LYS A 2 -26.39 -19.41 -66.37
N THR A 3 -27.25 -19.30 -65.34
CA THR A 3 -27.05 -18.34 -64.21
C THR A 3 -26.09 -18.86 -63.15
N ILE A 4 -26.01 -20.18 -62.96
CA ILE A 4 -25.10 -20.81 -61.99
C ILE A 4 -23.65 -20.74 -62.48
N TYR A 5 -23.46 -20.93 -63.82
CA TYR A 5 -22.11 -20.81 -64.40
C TYR A 5 -21.56 -19.37 -64.33
N LYS A 6 -22.40 -18.33 -64.43
CA LYS A 6 -21.99 -16.94 -64.23
C LYS A 6 -21.63 -16.65 -62.77
N ALA A 7 -22.36 -17.21 -61.82
CA ALA A 7 -22.06 -17.06 -60.41
C ALA A 7 -20.76 -17.77 -60.00
N ILE A 8 -20.50 -18.97 -60.53
CA ILE A 8 -19.26 -19.71 -60.30
C ILE A 8 -18.07 -18.99 -60.94
N PHE A 9 -18.26 -18.44 -62.20
CA PHE A 9 -17.17 -17.69 -62.84
C PHE A 9 -16.85 -16.38 -62.15
N ILE A 10 -17.84 -15.66 -61.59
CA ILE A 10 -17.65 -14.45 -60.78
C ILE A 10 -16.99 -14.82 -59.44
N PHE A 11 -17.43 -15.93 -58.82
CA PHE A 11 -16.82 -16.40 -57.57
C PHE A 11 -15.36 -16.89 -57.74
N SER A 12 -15.07 -17.56 -58.88
CA SER A 12 -13.68 -17.95 -59.24
C SER A 12 -12.83 -16.74 -59.60
N ALA A 13 -13.37 -15.70 -60.23
CA ALA A 13 -12.65 -14.48 -60.57
C ALA A 13 -12.35 -13.65 -59.30
N ILE A 14 -13.26 -13.67 -58.29
CA ILE A 14 -13.03 -13.05 -56.97
C ILE A 14 -12.00 -13.82 -56.17
N LEU A 15 -11.95 -15.15 -56.25
CA LEU A 15 -10.92 -15.99 -55.64
C LEU A 15 -9.52 -15.84 -56.27
N PHE A 16 -9.46 -15.54 -57.57
CA PHE A 16 -8.18 -15.28 -58.30
C PHE A 16 -7.69 -13.85 -58.09
N ALA A 17 -8.55 -12.87 -57.76
CA ALA A 17 -8.16 -11.50 -57.48
C ALA A 17 -7.57 -11.29 -56.11
N GLN A 18 -7.64 -12.29 -55.21
CA GLN A 18 -7.04 -12.18 -53.84
C GLN A 18 -5.55 -12.53 -53.73
N ASN A 19 -4.88 -12.90 -54.82
CA ASN A 19 -3.49 -13.31 -54.78
C ASN A 19 -2.47 -12.33 -55.42
N MET A 20 -2.87 -11.04 -55.56
CA MET A 20 -1.87 -10.00 -55.80
C MET A 20 -1.51 -9.28 -54.50
N THR A 21 -1.08 -10.02 -53.50
CA THR A 21 -0.37 -9.42 -52.36
C THR A 21 1.01 -9.01 -52.83
N ALA A 22 1.28 -7.69 -52.86
CA ALA A 22 2.65 -7.20 -53.03
C ALA A 22 3.51 -7.89 -51.96
N GLN A 23 4.53 -8.58 -52.38
CA GLN A 23 5.47 -9.28 -51.50
C GLN A 23 6.18 -8.23 -50.65
N LYS A 24 5.95 -8.24 -49.36
CA LYS A 24 6.42 -7.23 -48.37
C LYS A 24 7.41 -7.86 -47.42
N GLY A 25 8.49 -7.14 -47.10
CA GLY A 25 9.50 -7.56 -46.15
C GLY A 25 9.16 -7.13 -44.69
N THR A 26 10.02 -7.56 -43.76
CA THR A 26 9.94 -7.25 -42.34
C THR A 26 11.27 -6.78 -41.84
N ILE A 27 11.30 -5.70 -41.04
CA ILE A 27 12.52 -5.22 -40.36
C ILE A 27 12.32 -5.43 -38.85
N SER A 28 13.34 -5.98 -38.19
CA SER A 28 13.35 -6.20 -36.74
C SER A 28 14.68 -5.84 -36.12
N GLY A 29 14.69 -5.52 -34.82
CA GLY A 29 15.91 -5.24 -34.08
C GLY A 29 15.61 -4.98 -32.60
N THR A 30 16.67 -4.76 -31.83
CA THR A 30 16.59 -4.43 -30.42
C THR A 30 17.35 -3.16 -30.15
N ILE A 31 16.68 -2.17 -29.55
CA ILE A 31 17.30 -0.88 -29.17
C ILE A 31 17.79 -0.97 -27.74
N THR A 32 19.01 -0.53 -27.51
CA THR A 32 19.69 -0.56 -26.21
C THR A 32 20.57 0.68 -26.04
N ASP A 33 20.93 0.99 -24.80
CA ASP A 33 21.95 1.98 -24.46
C ASP A 33 23.32 1.34 -24.14
N SER A 34 23.55 0.12 -24.52
CA SER A 34 24.68 -0.75 -24.14
C SER A 34 24.57 -1.36 -22.75
N GLN A 35 23.67 -0.90 -21.89
CA GLN A 35 23.45 -1.39 -20.53
C GLN A 35 22.09 -2.08 -20.38
N SER A 36 21.04 -1.49 -20.94
CA SER A 36 19.68 -1.98 -20.84
C SER A 36 18.88 -1.78 -22.13
N PRO A 37 17.88 -2.61 -22.39
CA PRO A 37 16.92 -2.36 -23.46
C PRO A 37 16.24 -1.00 -23.27
N LEU A 38 15.90 -0.33 -24.35
CA LEU A 38 15.19 0.94 -24.36
C LEU A 38 13.73 0.73 -24.83
N PRO A 39 12.78 0.44 -23.92
CA PRO A 39 11.38 0.28 -24.27
C PRO A 39 10.74 1.63 -24.59
N GLY A 40 9.84 1.66 -25.58
CA GLY A 40 9.19 2.89 -26.01
C GLY A 40 10.08 3.77 -26.92
N ALA A 41 11.22 3.28 -27.39
CA ALA A 41 11.97 3.97 -28.44
C ALA A 41 11.12 4.08 -29.71
N THR A 42 11.08 5.25 -30.31
CA THR A 42 10.32 5.51 -31.54
C THR A 42 11.19 5.15 -32.75
N ILE A 43 10.66 4.33 -33.62
CA ILE A 43 11.31 3.96 -34.89
C ILE A 43 10.41 4.46 -36.04
N ILE A 44 11.00 5.24 -36.93
CA ILE A 44 10.30 5.84 -38.09
C ILE A 44 11.08 5.44 -39.34
N LEU A 45 10.38 4.85 -40.27
CA LEU A 45 10.92 4.56 -41.60
C LEU A 45 10.65 5.75 -42.52
N SER A 46 11.51 6.01 -43.50
CA SER A 46 11.37 7.12 -44.45
C SER A 46 10.08 7.10 -45.31
N ASN A 47 9.35 5.99 -45.31
CA ASN A 47 8.00 5.88 -45.88
C ASN A 47 6.87 6.22 -44.89
N ASN A 48 7.18 6.82 -43.71
CA ASN A 48 6.29 7.16 -42.60
C ASN A 48 5.70 5.99 -41.80
N GLN A 49 6.12 4.75 -42.04
CA GLN A 49 5.79 3.65 -41.14
C GLN A 49 6.48 3.87 -39.79
N LYS A 50 5.75 3.70 -38.70
CA LYS A 50 6.23 3.94 -37.34
C LYS A 50 5.99 2.72 -36.46
N THR A 51 6.91 2.44 -35.56
CA THR A 51 6.73 1.46 -34.48
C THR A 51 7.44 1.94 -33.22
N THR A 52 7.23 1.27 -32.11
CA THR A 52 7.94 1.50 -30.87
C THR A 52 8.53 0.20 -30.35
N THR A 53 9.60 0.28 -29.58
CA THR A 53 10.14 -0.88 -28.90
C THR A 53 9.23 -1.34 -27.76
N ASP A 54 9.17 -2.66 -27.57
CA ASP A 54 8.54 -3.30 -26.42
C ASP A 54 9.40 -3.20 -25.15
N PHE A 55 8.97 -3.84 -24.05
CA PHE A 55 9.71 -3.86 -22.78
C PHE A 55 11.10 -4.48 -22.85
N SER A 56 11.35 -5.32 -23.84
CA SER A 56 12.69 -5.89 -24.11
C SER A 56 13.54 -5.02 -25.02
N GLY A 57 13.07 -3.83 -25.39
CA GLY A 57 13.71 -2.94 -26.37
C GLY A 57 13.57 -3.44 -27.80
N SER A 58 12.81 -4.49 -28.06
CA SER A 58 12.65 -5.09 -29.38
C SER A 58 11.57 -4.40 -30.20
N PHE A 59 11.80 -4.27 -31.49
CA PHE A 59 10.80 -3.74 -32.42
C PHE A 59 10.69 -4.59 -33.68
N THR A 60 9.55 -4.50 -34.34
CA THR A 60 9.30 -5.08 -35.64
C THR A 60 8.43 -4.15 -36.47
N ILE A 61 8.87 -3.92 -37.72
CA ILE A 61 8.10 -3.22 -38.74
C ILE A 61 7.74 -4.26 -39.79
N GLN A 62 6.45 -4.52 -39.93
CA GLN A 62 5.92 -5.47 -40.90
C GLN A 62 5.46 -4.73 -42.17
N ASP A 63 5.21 -5.47 -43.22
CA ASP A 63 4.64 -4.94 -44.45
C ASP A 63 5.48 -3.86 -45.16
N VAL A 64 6.79 -3.91 -45.00
CA VAL A 64 7.71 -2.97 -45.65
C VAL A 64 7.86 -3.36 -47.12
N ARG A 65 7.63 -2.42 -48.05
CA ARG A 65 7.86 -2.66 -49.48
C ARG A 65 9.34 -2.87 -49.75
N SER A 66 9.68 -3.55 -50.84
CA SER A 66 11.07 -3.64 -51.28
C SER A 66 11.62 -2.24 -51.65
N GLY A 67 12.86 -1.97 -51.22
CA GLY A 67 13.53 -0.70 -51.46
C GLY A 67 14.56 -0.38 -50.37
N ASN A 68 15.20 0.77 -50.52
CA ASN A 68 16.09 1.35 -49.51
C ASN A 68 15.30 2.35 -48.65
N PHE A 69 15.43 2.20 -47.34
CA PHE A 69 14.73 3.07 -46.38
C PHE A 69 15.69 3.55 -45.30
N ASP A 70 15.53 4.80 -44.90
CA ASP A 70 16.20 5.30 -43.72
C ASP A 70 15.30 5.05 -42.50
N LEU A 71 15.86 4.33 -41.53
CA LEU A 71 15.25 4.00 -40.24
C LEU A 71 15.77 5.01 -39.22
N GLN A 72 14.92 5.94 -38.82
CA GLN A 72 15.22 6.90 -37.76
C GLN A 72 14.74 6.37 -36.41
N ILE A 73 15.64 6.35 -35.43
CA ILE A 73 15.41 5.83 -34.08
C ILE A 73 15.60 7.00 -33.12
N ALA A 74 14.54 7.34 -32.39
CA ALA A 74 14.52 8.44 -31.42
C ALA A 74 14.10 7.94 -30.03
N TYR A 75 14.80 8.42 -29.00
CA TYR A 75 14.50 8.12 -27.61
C TYR A 75 14.85 9.35 -26.75
N ILE A 76 14.02 9.71 -25.77
CA ILE A 76 14.24 10.90 -24.94
C ILE A 76 15.60 10.81 -24.23
N GLY A 77 16.44 11.83 -24.34
CA GLY A 77 17.77 11.87 -23.74
C GLY A 77 18.88 11.22 -24.56
N TYR A 78 18.59 10.74 -25.80
CA TYR A 78 19.56 10.12 -26.70
C TYR A 78 19.66 10.84 -28.02
N GLU A 79 20.80 10.69 -28.68
CA GLU A 79 20.96 11.15 -30.07
C GLU A 79 20.09 10.31 -31.00
N THR A 80 19.36 10.98 -31.86
CA THR A 80 18.60 10.31 -32.91
C THR A 80 19.57 9.60 -33.86
N LYS A 81 19.40 8.29 -34.04
CA LYS A 81 20.22 7.47 -34.92
C LYS A 81 19.48 7.15 -36.19
N THR A 82 20.11 7.36 -37.33
CA THR A 82 19.57 6.97 -38.64
C THR A 82 20.40 5.83 -39.23
N ILE A 83 19.71 4.79 -39.71
CA ILE A 83 20.30 3.59 -40.30
C ILE A 83 19.60 3.35 -41.63
N THR A 84 20.38 3.22 -42.73
CA THR A 84 19.85 2.87 -44.04
C THR A 84 19.69 1.34 -44.12
N VAL A 85 18.52 0.88 -44.52
CA VAL A 85 18.14 -0.54 -44.58
C VAL A 85 17.61 -0.87 -45.98
N GLU A 86 18.22 -1.86 -46.61
CA GLU A 86 17.73 -2.44 -47.88
C GLU A 86 16.76 -3.60 -47.54
N VAL A 87 15.55 -3.54 -48.08
CA VAL A 87 14.52 -4.59 -47.89
C VAL A 87 14.18 -5.17 -49.24
N LYS A 88 14.33 -6.51 -49.42
CA LYS A 88 13.91 -7.24 -50.61
C LYS A 88 12.56 -7.93 -50.35
N ASP A 89 11.90 -8.32 -51.42
CA ASP A 89 10.63 -9.01 -51.35
C ASP A 89 10.67 -10.26 -50.45
N ASN A 90 9.73 -10.39 -49.52
CA ASN A 90 9.64 -11.45 -48.52
C ASN A 90 10.86 -11.58 -47.58
N GLN A 91 11.75 -10.60 -47.58
CA GLN A 91 12.94 -10.63 -46.73
C GLN A 91 12.62 -10.22 -45.29
N LYS A 92 13.17 -10.98 -44.37
CA LYS A 92 13.22 -10.62 -42.94
C LYS A 92 14.60 -10.04 -42.63
N VAL A 93 14.65 -8.71 -42.48
CA VAL A 93 15.89 -8.02 -42.15
C VAL A 93 15.98 -7.88 -40.62
N SER A 94 17.01 -8.52 -40.04
CA SER A 94 17.30 -8.37 -38.62
C SER A 94 18.48 -7.42 -38.46
N LEU A 95 18.29 -6.30 -37.81
CA LEU A 95 19.32 -5.31 -37.53
C LEU A 95 20.13 -5.63 -36.27
N GLY A 96 19.77 -6.71 -35.56
CA GLY A 96 20.43 -7.09 -34.32
C GLY A 96 20.24 -6.04 -33.22
N ILE A 97 21.28 -5.87 -32.41
CA ILE A 97 21.27 -4.87 -31.32
C ILE A 97 21.76 -3.52 -31.85
N ILE A 98 20.95 -2.52 -31.74
CA ILE A 98 21.23 -1.13 -32.09
C ILE A 98 21.42 -0.33 -30.82
N THR A 99 22.64 0.14 -30.60
CA THR A 99 22.95 0.97 -29.44
C THR A 99 22.76 2.44 -29.79
N LEU A 100 21.98 3.15 -28.95
CA LEU A 100 21.85 4.61 -28.98
C LEU A 100 22.89 5.23 -28.07
N SER A 101 23.47 6.35 -28.52
CA SER A 101 24.35 7.21 -27.73
C SER A 101 23.53 8.31 -27.07
N THR A 102 23.90 8.69 -25.88
CA THR A 102 23.28 9.84 -25.22
C THR A 102 23.64 11.15 -25.93
N ASN A 103 22.74 12.14 -25.91
CA ASN A 103 22.96 13.42 -26.53
C ASN A 103 24.03 14.22 -25.76
N SER A 104 25.27 14.11 -26.19
CA SER A 104 26.47 14.58 -25.48
C SER A 104 26.97 15.96 -25.91
N LYS A 105 26.23 16.73 -26.70
CA LYS A 105 26.71 18.04 -27.21
C LYS A 105 27.04 19.09 -26.15
N GLU A 106 26.83 18.80 -24.85
CA GLU A 106 27.12 19.74 -23.75
C GLU A 106 27.93 19.18 -22.57
N LEU A 107 28.49 17.97 -22.66
CA LEU A 107 29.18 17.34 -21.53
C LEU A 107 30.51 16.69 -21.92
N ASN A 108 31.51 17.50 -22.26
CA ASN A 108 32.89 17.10 -22.05
C ASN A 108 33.18 17.15 -20.54
N GLU A 109 33.48 15.99 -19.97
CA GLU A 109 33.73 15.66 -18.56
C GLU A 109 32.52 15.17 -17.74
N VAL A 110 32.63 13.96 -17.29
CA VAL A 110 31.81 13.21 -16.35
C VAL A 110 30.83 12.20 -16.95
N VAL A 111 31.37 11.04 -17.33
CA VAL A 111 30.65 10.21 -18.27
C VAL A 111 29.93 8.99 -17.69
N VAL A 112 30.08 8.46 -16.48
CA VAL A 112 29.63 7.09 -16.28
C VAL A 112 28.48 6.88 -15.28
N SER A 113 28.33 7.62 -14.21
CA SER A 113 27.27 7.33 -13.23
C SER A 113 25.97 8.14 -13.31
N GLY A 114 26.10 9.43 -13.71
CA GLY A 114 24.91 10.26 -13.90
C GLY A 114 24.06 9.87 -15.11
N MET A 115 24.66 9.14 -16.06
CA MET A 115 23.97 8.66 -17.25
C MET A 115 23.07 7.45 -16.98
N THR A 116 23.49 6.49 -16.16
CA THR A 116 22.66 5.33 -15.82
C THR A 116 21.38 5.75 -15.10
N GLN A 117 21.47 6.75 -14.22
CA GLN A 117 20.31 7.30 -13.49
C GLN A 117 19.37 8.10 -14.39
N ARG A 118 19.92 8.96 -15.27
CA ARG A 118 19.12 9.72 -16.25
C ARG A 118 18.40 8.78 -17.22
N ASN A 119 19.04 7.70 -17.62
CA ASN A 119 18.48 6.76 -18.56
C ASN A 119 17.28 6.02 -17.99
N SER A 120 17.27 5.68 -16.71
CA SER A 120 16.13 5.06 -16.06
C SER A 120 14.93 6.01 -15.89
N GLU A 121 15.16 7.26 -15.55
CA GLU A 121 14.11 8.29 -15.52
C GLU A 121 13.58 8.58 -16.94
N ALA A 122 14.46 8.66 -17.94
CA ALA A 122 14.06 8.79 -19.33
C ALA A 122 13.19 7.62 -19.79
N ARG A 123 13.53 6.39 -19.36
CA ARG A 123 12.72 5.20 -19.64
C ARG A 123 11.33 5.32 -19.04
N ALA A 124 11.22 5.68 -17.76
CA ALA A 124 9.95 5.88 -17.08
C ALA A 124 9.09 6.93 -17.80
N LEU A 125 9.66 8.09 -18.17
CA LEU A 125 8.95 9.12 -18.93
C LEU A 125 8.53 8.67 -20.33
N ASN A 126 9.34 7.87 -21.03
CA ASN A 126 8.95 7.30 -22.32
C ASN A 126 7.79 6.30 -22.19
N MET A 127 7.81 5.45 -21.17
CA MET A 127 6.67 4.57 -20.85
C MET A 127 5.41 5.40 -20.63
N GLN A 128 5.47 6.46 -19.82
CA GLN A 128 4.37 7.39 -19.58
C GLN A 128 3.92 8.08 -20.87
N LYS A 129 4.84 8.65 -21.66
CA LYS A 129 4.55 9.35 -22.95
C LYS A 129 3.82 8.43 -23.93
N LYS A 130 4.18 7.13 -24.00
CA LYS A 130 3.63 6.17 -24.97
C LYS A 130 2.36 5.49 -24.50
N SER A 131 2.12 5.43 -23.21
CA SER A 131 0.92 4.81 -22.65
C SER A 131 -0.37 5.39 -23.24
N MET A 132 -1.41 4.58 -23.38
CA MET A 132 -2.78 5.04 -23.66
C MET A 132 -3.51 5.42 -22.37
N SER A 133 -3.20 4.76 -21.27
CA SER A 133 -3.75 5.06 -19.96
C SER A 133 -3.08 6.29 -19.32
N ILE A 134 -3.74 6.87 -18.32
CA ILE A 134 -3.19 7.91 -17.46
C ILE A 134 -2.35 7.21 -16.39
N VAL A 135 -1.02 7.22 -16.55
CA VAL A 135 -0.08 6.48 -15.72
C VAL A 135 1.10 7.36 -15.32
N ASN A 136 1.57 7.19 -14.09
CA ASN A 136 2.86 7.68 -13.62
C ASN A 136 3.80 6.49 -13.41
N VAL A 137 5.07 6.64 -13.76
CA VAL A 137 6.08 5.57 -13.69
C VAL A 137 7.30 6.08 -12.94
N ILE A 138 7.79 5.30 -11.99
CA ILE A 138 9.08 5.52 -11.31
C ILE A 138 9.97 4.30 -11.57
N ALA A 139 11.19 4.51 -12.02
CA ALA A 139 12.18 3.46 -12.21
C ALA A 139 13.01 3.23 -10.93
N ALA A 140 13.68 2.06 -10.83
CA ALA A 140 14.47 1.65 -9.68
C ALA A 140 15.53 2.70 -9.25
N ASP A 141 16.16 3.37 -10.20
CA ASP A 141 17.15 4.40 -9.89
C ASP A 141 16.52 5.63 -9.23
N GLY A 142 15.26 5.95 -9.54
CA GLY A 142 14.48 6.98 -8.85
C GLY A 142 14.13 6.57 -7.42
N ILE A 143 13.77 5.29 -7.23
CA ILE A 143 13.47 4.68 -5.92
C ILE A 143 14.67 4.78 -4.97
N GLY A 144 15.86 4.42 -5.43
CA GLY A 144 17.07 4.38 -4.60
C GLY A 144 17.72 5.73 -4.30
N LYS A 145 17.15 6.86 -4.73
CA LYS A 145 17.67 8.22 -4.48
C LYS A 145 17.24 8.84 -3.16
N LEU A 146 16.21 8.32 -2.55
CA LEU A 146 15.63 8.73 -1.29
C LEU A 146 15.59 7.55 -0.32
N PRO A 147 15.39 7.80 0.96
CA PRO A 147 15.41 6.75 1.97
C PRO A 147 14.13 5.89 2.01
N ASP A 148 13.51 5.66 0.86
CA ASP A 148 12.29 4.86 0.72
C ASP A 148 12.66 3.36 0.75
N ARG A 149 12.41 2.68 1.88
CA ARG A 149 12.94 1.33 2.14
C ARG A 149 11.97 0.20 1.78
N ASN A 150 10.68 0.48 1.81
CA ASN A 150 9.66 -0.49 1.39
C ASN A 150 8.89 -0.02 0.15
N ALA A 151 8.08 -0.92 -0.41
CA ALA A 151 7.35 -0.65 -1.65
C ALA A 151 6.35 0.51 -1.51
N ALA A 152 5.65 0.65 -0.37
CA ALA A 152 4.70 1.75 -0.16
C ALA A 152 5.39 3.12 -0.18
N GLU A 153 6.54 3.26 0.47
CA GLU A 153 7.27 4.53 0.52
C GLU A 153 7.72 5.00 -0.86
N THR A 154 8.03 4.06 -1.78
CA THR A 154 8.51 4.41 -3.12
C THR A 154 7.47 5.18 -3.94
N VAL A 155 6.19 4.98 -3.70
CA VAL A 155 5.09 5.56 -4.50
C VAL A 155 4.53 6.86 -3.94
N GLN A 156 4.82 7.21 -2.68
CA GLN A 156 4.29 8.42 -2.05
C GLN A 156 4.65 9.73 -2.78
N ARG A 157 5.65 9.67 -3.67
CA ARG A 157 6.15 10.83 -4.42
C ARG A 157 5.53 10.96 -5.80
N MET A 158 4.61 10.07 -6.16
CA MET A 158 3.83 10.18 -7.40
C MET A 158 2.66 11.16 -7.23
N PRO A 159 2.31 11.94 -8.27
CA PRO A 159 1.12 12.80 -8.22
C PRO A 159 -0.14 11.98 -7.85
N GLY A 160 -0.92 12.46 -6.88
CA GLY A 160 -2.17 11.82 -6.46
C GLY A 160 -2.01 10.48 -5.74
N VAL A 161 -0.81 10.10 -5.34
CA VAL A 161 -0.57 8.90 -4.53
C VAL A 161 -0.16 9.31 -3.12
N SER A 162 -0.72 8.67 -2.12
CA SER A 162 -0.39 8.84 -0.72
C SER A 162 -0.23 7.49 -0.05
N ILE A 163 0.39 7.48 1.13
CA ILE A 163 0.53 6.27 1.93
C ILE A 163 -0.08 6.47 3.31
N GLU A 164 -0.49 5.40 3.91
CA GLU A 164 -0.76 5.31 5.34
C GLU A 164 0.45 4.70 6.02
N ARG A 165 0.74 5.20 7.21
CA ARG A 165 1.88 4.78 8.00
C ARG A 165 1.41 4.02 9.23
N ASP A 166 2.20 3.04 9.60
CA ASP A 166 2.08 2.32 10.84
C ASP A 166 3.48 2.11 11.40
N GLN A 167 3.65 2.29 12.70
CA GLN A 167 4.95 2.21 13.38
C GLN A 167 6.05 3.03 12.68
N GLY A 168 5.67 4.20 12.14
CA GLY A 168 6.57 5.13 11.46
C GLY A 168 7.03 4.69 10.06
N GLU A 169 6.42 3.66 9.46
CA GLU A 169 6.73 3.14 8.12
C GLU A 169 5.51 3.16 7.22
N GLY A 170 5.76 3.23 5.89
CA GLY A 170 4.69 3.14 4.91
C GLY A 170 4.11 1.73 4.87
N ARG A 171 2.79 1.59 5.04
CA ARG A 171 2.11 0.30 5.06
C ARG A 171 1.13 0.14 3.92
N PHE A 172 0.20 1.08 3.72
CA PHE A 172 -0.81 1.01 2.67
C PHE A 172 -0.64 2.11 1.64
N VAL A 173 -1.06 1.82 0.41
CA VAL A 173 -1.02 2.76 -0.72
C VAL A 173 -2.43 3.18 -1.10
N SER A 174 -2.66 4.49 -1.12
CA SER A 174 -3.91 5.12 -1.54
C SER A 174 -3.71 5.94 -2.79
N VAL A 175 -4.59 5.79 -3.77
CA VAL A 175 -4.58 6.59 -5.00
C VAL A 175 -5.72 7.60 -4.94
N ARG A 176 -5.39 8.89 -5.13
CA ARG A 176 -6.34 10.01 -5.04
C ARG A 176 -7.10 10.07 -3.72
N GLY A 177 -6.41 9.74 -2.62
CA GLY A 177 -6.97 9.78 -1.28
C GLY A 177 -8.14 8.83 -1.04
N LEU A 178 -8.34 7.84 -1.89
CA LEU A 178 -9.37 6.81 -1.72
C LEU A 178 -8.89 5.72 -0.76
N PRO A 179 -9.83 4.98 -0.13
CA PRO A 179 -9.49 3.86 0.72
C PRO A 179 -8.51 2.90 0.03
N PRO A 180 -7.48 2.39 0.72
CA PRO A 180 -6.51 1.47 0.11
C PRO A 180 -7.14 0.24 -0.54
N PHE A 181 -8.22 -0.30 0.04
CA PHE A 181 -8.97 -1.43 -0.49
C PHE A 181 -9.80 -1.13 -1.74
N TRP A 182 -9.92 0.15 -2.16
CA TRP A 182 -10.52 0.57 -3.44
C TRP A 182 -9.48 0.74 -4.55
N SER A 183 -8.20 0.49 -4.25
CA SER A 183 -7.11 0.50 -5.22
C SER A 183 -6.64 -0.93 -5.50
N SER A 184 -6.31 -1.23 -6.76
CA SER A 184 -5.71 -2.51 -7.11
C SER A 184 -4.20 -2.43 -6.95
N THR A 185 -3.65 -3.21 -6.04
CA THR A 185 -2.21 -3.27 -5.84
C THR A 185 -1.67 -4.62 -6.28
N THR A 186 -0.67 -4.60 -7.17
CA THR A 186 -0.22 -5.78 -7.89
C THR A 186 1.30 -5.93 -7.87
N ILE A 187 1.78 -7.17 -7.90
CA ILE A 187 3.17 -7.53 -8.22
C ILE A 187 3.16 -8.25 -9.58
N ASN A 188 3.97 -7.79 -10.52
CA ASN A 188 4.06 -8.35 -11.87
C ASN A 188 2.70 -8.44 -12.61
N GLY A 189 1.73 -7.56 -12.29
CA GLY A 189 0.39 -7.55 -12.89
C GLY A 189 -0.64 -8.45 -12.21
N ASN A 190 -0.28 -9.17 -11.16
CA ASN A 190 -1.18 -9.99 -10.36
C ASN A 190 -1.44 -9.35 -9.01
N ARG A 191 -2.71 -9.35 -8.56
CA ARG A 191 -3.08 -8.80 -7.25
C ARG A 191 -2.39 -9.59 -6.14
N ILE A 192 -1.95 -8.89 -5.11
CA ILE A 192 -1.27 -9.49 -3.96
C ILE A 192 -2.32 -9.99 -2.98
N PRO A 193 -2.25 -11.25 -2.51
CA PRO A 193 -3.06 -11.74 -1.40
C PRO A 193 -2.82 -10.88 -0.16
N THR A 194 -3.88 -10.66 0.62
CA THR A 194 -3.83 -9.80 1.80
C THR A 194 -3.82 -10.62 3.07
N ALA A 195 -2.84 -10.40 3.94
CA ALA A 195 -2.80 -10.95 5.28
C ALA A 195 -2.18 -9.90 6.20
N GLU A 196 -2.97 -9.42 7.15
CA GLU A 196 -2.59 -8.36 8.08
C GLU A 196 -3.39 -8.46 9.37
N GLU A 197 -3.03 -7.71 10.39
CA GLU A 197 -3.65 -7.74 11.71
C GLU A 197 -5.17 -7.42 11.68
N GLU A 198 -5.55 -6.42 10.90
CA GLU A 198 -6.95 -6.10 10.65
C GLU A 198 -7.56 -7.10 9.66
N THR A 199 -8.09 -8.16 10.20
CA THR A 199 -8.42 -9.44 9.54
C THR A 199 -9.37 -9.35 8.36
N THR A 200 -10.12 -8.28 8.26
CA THR A 200 -11.32 -8.18 7.41
C THR A 200 -11.05 -7.53 6.05
N SER A 201 -9.98 -6.73 5.94
CA SER A 201 -9.72 -5.85 4.80
C SER A 201 -9.16 -6.56 3.56
N ARG A 202 -9.42 -5.97 2.38
CA ARG A 202 -8.76 -6.31 1.10
C ARG A 202 -7.58 -5.39 0.78
N ALA A 203 -7.18 -4.50 1.70
CA ALA A 203 -6.01 -3.66 1.52
C ALA A 203 -4.72 -4.48 1.61
N THR A 204 -3.73 -4.18 0.78
CA THR A 204 -2.43 -4.84 0.80
C THR A 204 -1.45 -4.01 1.61
N ALA A 205 -0.93 -4.57 2.68
CA ALA A 205 0.21 -4.02 3.41
C ALA A 205 1.52 -4.28 2.64
N PHE A 206 2.45 -3.33 2.65
CA PHE A 206 3.72 -3.40 1.91
C PHE A 206 4.96 -3.29 2.77
N ASP A 207 4.82 -3.23 4.06
CA ASP A 207 5.92 -3.17 5.02
C ASP A 207 6.84 -4.40 4.98
N PHE A 208 6.30 -5.56 4.54
CA PHE A 208 7.08 -6.78 4.32
C PHE A 208 7.83 -6.82 2.97
N PHE A 209 7.59 -5.86 2.03
CA PHE A 209 8.13 -5.92 0.68
C PHE A 209 9.21 -4.84 0.44
N PRO A 210 10.52 -5.22 0.48
CA PRO A 210 11.62 -4.28 0.31
C PRO A 210 11.66 -3.64 -1.08
N SER A 211 12.00 -2.34 -1.12
CA SER A 211 12.14 -1.58 -2.36
C SER A 211 13.26 -2.08 -3.28
N ASP A 212 14.29 -2.73 -2.74
CA ASP A 212 15.41 -3.31 -3.50
C ASP A 212 14.98 -4.39 -4.52
N LEU A 213 13.81 -5.03 -4.31
CA LEU A 213 13.29 -6.05 -5.22
C LEU A 213 12.63 -5.46 -6.47
N ILE A 214 12.37 -4.15 -6.50
CA ILE A 214 11.54 -3.46 -7.49
C ILE A 214 12.41 -2.97 -8.66
N ALA A 215 11.97 -3.21 -9.89
CA ALA A 215 12.58 -2.66 -11.10
C ALA A 215 11.93 -1.32 -11.50
N TYR A 216 10.62 -1.24 -11.43
CA TYR A 216 9.83 -0.01 -11.62
C TYR A 216 8.44 -0.16 -11.03
N VAL A 217 7.80 0.97 -10.78
CA VAL A 217 6.42 1.05 -10.30
C VAL A 217 5.59 1.87 -11.26
N GLU A 218 4.39 1.39 -11.57
CA GLU A 218 3.40 2.05 -12.40
C GLU A 218 2.16 2.36 -11.57
N ALA A 219 1.79 3.63 -11.44
CA ALA A 219 0.53 4.05 -10.85
C ALA A 219 -0.43 4.47 -11.97
N THR A 220 -1.36 3.59 -12.32
CA THR A 220 -2.36 3.81 -13.36
C THR A 220 -3.65 4.34 -12.75
N LYS A 221 -4.01 5.58 -13.07
CA LYS A 221 -5.18 6.27 -12.51
C LYS A 221 -6.46 6.04 -13.29
N ALA A 222 -6.33 5.77 -14.60
CA ALA A 222 -7.44 5.38 -15.47
C ALA A 222 -7.06 4.05 -16.15
N ILE A 223 -7.61 2.94 -15.66
CA ILE A 223 -7.26 1.59 -16.10
C ILE A 223 -7.81 1.28 -17.50
N THR A 224 -7.18 0.32 -18.17
CA THR A 224 -7.63 -0.21 -19.48
C THR A 224 -8.30 -1.58 -19.32
N PRO A 225 -9.10 -2.06 -20.29
CA PRO A 225 -9.85 -3.31 -20.16
C PRO A 225 -9.01 -4.56 -19.88
N ASP A 226 -7.73 -4.57 -20.23
CA ASP A 226 -6.80 -5.66 -19.96
C ASP A 226 -6.27 -5.68 -18.52
N MET A 227 -6.60 -4.67 -17.70
CA MET A 227 -6.27 -4.60 -16.27
C MET A 227 -7.45 -5.07 -15.41
N ASP A 228 -7.17 -5.47 -14.15
CA ASP A 228 -8.23 -5.86 -13.21
C ASP A 228 -9.13 -4.67 -12.89
N GLY A 229 -10.45 -4.89 -12.95
CA GLY A 229 -11.46 -3.83 -12.88
C GLY A 229 -11.81 -3.37 -11.46
N ASP A 230 -11.37 -4.08 -10.43
CA ASP A 230 -11.57 -3.73 -9.02
C ASP A 230 -10.55 -2.67 -8.56
N ALA A 231 -10.65 -1.48 -9.18
CA ALA A 231 -9.67 -0.41 -9.07
C ALA A 231 -10.35 0.97 -9.16
N ILE A 232 -11.25 1.30 -8.23
CA ILE A 232 -11.91 2.62 -8.19
C ILE A 232 -10.88 3.74 -8.05
N GLY A 233 -9.88 3.57 -7.18
CA GLY A 233 -8.77 4.50 -7.02
C GLY A 233 -7.85 4.52 -8.23
N GLY A 234 -7.55 3.37 -8.75
CA GLY A 234 -6.56 3.09 -9.78
C GLY A 234 -5.79 1.82 -9.46
N SER A 235 -4.73 1.55 -10.21
CA SER A 235 -3.88 0.38 -10.01
C SER A 235 -2.43 0.80 -9.78
N VAL A 236 -1.78 0.20 -8.79
CA VAL A 236 -0.34 0.36 -8.53
C VAL A 236 0.34 -0.98 -8.74
N ASN A 237 1.19 -1.06 -9.75
CA ASN A 237 1.90 -2.29 -10.13
C ASN A 237 3.38 -2.19 -9.81
N PHE A 238 3.87 -3.09 -8.96
CA PHE A 238 5.28 -3.26 -8.63
C PHE A 238 5.86 -4.35 -9.53
N THR A 239 6.74 -3.97 -10.44
CA THR A 239 7.43 -4.94 -11.30
C THR A 239 8.75 -5.32 -10.68
N THR A 240 8.97 -6.62 -10.44
CA THR A 240 10.21 -7.14 -9.88
C THR A 240 11.34 -7.15 -10.92
N GLN A 241 12.57 -7.19 -10.44
CA GLN A 241 13.75 -7.22 -11.31
C GLN A 241 13.75 -8.46 -12.20
N THR A 242 14.24 -8.30 -13.44
CA THR A 242 14.36 -9.36 -14.46
C THR A 242 15.80 -9.49 -14.94
N ALA A 243 16.10 -10.55 -15.70
CA ALA A 243 17.44 -10.81 -16.19
C ALA A 243 18.05 -9.58 -16.91
N PRO A 244 19.25 -9.14 -16.53
CA PRO A 244 19.90 -8.00 -17.14
C PRO A 244 20.43 -8.34 -18.54
N THR A 245 20.75 -7.33 -19.33
CA THR A 245 21.32 -7.51 -20.67
C THR A 245 22.82 -7.82 -20.65
N LYS A 246 23.50 -7.50 -19.54
CA LYS A 246 24.92 -7.78 -19.29
C LYS A 246 25.11 -8.23 -17.86
N ARG A 247 26.27 -8.84 -17.59
CA ARG A 247 26.64 -9.20 -16.21
C ARG A 247 26.50 -8.03 -15.28
N THR A 248 25.78 -8.23 -14.18
CA THR A 248 25.46 -7.24 -13.17
C THR A 248 25.73 -7.80 -11.80
N ILE A 249 26.51 -7.09 -11.00
CA ILE A 249 26.73 -7.37 -9.58
C ILE A 249 26.52 -6.04 -8.85
N LYS A 250 25.52 -5.99 -7.98
CA LYS A 250 25.26 -4.83 -7.14
C LYS A 250 25.23 -5.31 -5.69
N ALA A 251 25.88 -4.59 -4.81
CA ALA A 251 25.81 -4.82 -3.37
C ALA A 251 25.60 -3.49 -2.64
N SER A 252 24.85 -3.51 -1.55
CA SER A 252 24.67 -2.36 -0.68
C SER A 252 24.72 -2.84 0.76
N VAL A 253 25.41 -2.09 1.60
CA VAL A 253 25.41 -2.28 3.03
C VAL A 253 25.28 -0.93 3.71
N PHE A 254 24.50 -0.85 4.79
CA PHE A 254 24.47 0.34 5.62
C PHE A 254 24.26 0.00 7.09
N SER A 255 24.71 0.91 7.92
CA SER A 255 24.40 0.97 9.34
C SER A 255 23.74 2.30 9.64
N GLY A 256 22.86 2.31 10.61
CA GLY A 256 22.12 3.50 11.00
C GLY A 256 21.85 3.55 12.50
N TYR A 257 21.15 4.60 12.88
CA TYR A 257 20.76 4.87 14.24
C TYR A 257 19.33 5.41 14.27
N ASN A 258 18.51 4.88 15.15
CA ASN A 258 17.18 5.37 15.44
C ASN A 258 17.22 6.20 16.72
N GLN A 259 16.89 7.48 16.61
CA GLN A 259 16.95 8.44 17.70
C GLN A 259 16.01 8.08 18.88
N LYS A 260 14.86 7.45 18.59
CA LYS A 260 13.88 7.14 19.63
C LYS A 260 14.23 5.89 20.41
N SER A 261 14.64 4.83 19.72
CA SER A 261 15.08 3.59 20.38
C SER A 261 16.48 3.66 20.96
N ASP A 262 17.27 4.67 20.58
CA ASP A 262 18.72 4.79 20.93
C ASP A 262 19.50 3.54 20.48
N LYS A 263 19.11 2.89 19.40
CA LYS A 263 19.69 1.63 18.91
C LYS A 263 20.03 1.67 17.43
N GLY A 264 20.83 0.69 17.00
CA GLY A 264 21.33 0.56 15.65
C GLY A 264 20.29 0.04 14.65
N ILE A 265 20.53 0.36 13.37
CA ILE A 265 19.82 -0.16 12.19
C ILE A 265 20.86 -0.77 11.28
N TYR A 266 20.60 -1.92 10.67
CA TYR A 266 21.54 -2.61 9.78
C TYR A 266 20.82 -3.12 8.55
N SER A 267 21.47 -3.03 7.39
CA SER A 267 20.91 -3.61 6.16
C SER A 267 22.00 -4.04 5.19
N GLY A 268 21.69 -5.07 4.42
CA GLY A 268 22.50 -5.53 3.31
C GLY A 268 21.66 -6.02 2.16
N SER A 269 22.07 -5.71 0.93
CA SER A 269 21.47 -6.26 -0.28
C SER A 269 22.52 -6.70 -1.30
N LEU A 270 22.17 -7.74 -2.07
CA LEU A 270 23.03 -8.29 -3.12
C LEU A 270 22.17 -8.65 -4.33
N THR A 271 22.57 -8.18 -5.50
CA THR A 271 21.97 -8.53 -6.77
C THR A 271 23.04 -9.10 -7.69
N ILE A 272 22.80 -10.29 -8.24
CA ILE A 272 23.65 -10.94 -9.22
C ILE A 272 22.80 -11.36 -10.40
N GLY A 273 23.22 -11.01 -11.60
CA GLY A 273 22.54 -11.43 -12.82
C GLY A 273 23.47 -11.44 -14.01
N ASP A 274 23.13 -12.28 -14.99
CA ASP A 274 23.89 -12.40 -16.21
C ASP A 274 23.00 -12.90 -17.36
N LYS A 275 23.51 -12.77 -18.58
CA LYS A 275 22.87 -13.30 -19.77
C LYS A 275 23.92 -14.07 -20.60
N SER A 276 23.54 -15.24 -21.11
CA SER A 276 24.42 -16.06 -21.97
C SER A 276 24.84 -15.26 -23.20
N LYS A 277 26.05 -15.54 -23.72
CA LYS A 277 26.62 -14.83 -24.88
C LYS A 277 25.73 -14.87 -26.13
N ASN A 278 24.96 -15.93 -26.31
CA ASN A 278 23.98 -16.05 -27.41
C ASN A 278 22.63 -15.37 -27.11
N GLY A 279 22.48 -14.70 -25.95
CA GLY A 279 21.27 -14.00 -25.53
C GLY A 279 20.07 -14.88 -25.19
N LYS A 280 20.21 -16.24 -25.29
CA LYS A 280 19.08 -17.16 -25.12
C LYS A 280 18.67 -17.40 -23.69
N PHE A 281 19.60 -17.38 -22.75
CA PHE A 281 19.34 -17.61 -21.34
C PHE A 281 19.82 -16.43 -20.50
N GLY A 282 19.00 -15.97 -19.59
CA GLY A 282 19.35 -14.94 -18.63
C GLY A 282 18.79 -15.26 -17.25
N TYR A 283 19.46 -14.77 -16.21
CA TYR A 283 19.00 -14.91 -14.84
C TYR A 283 19.34 -13.68 -14.01
N ILE A 284 18.60 -13.50 -12.95
CA ILE A 284 18.90 -12.55 -11.86
C ILE A 284 18.47 -13.17 -10.54
N ILE A 285 19.27 -12.91 -9.51
CA ILE A 285 18.97 -13.23 -8.11
C ILE A 285 19.24 -11.97 -7.31
N ASN A 286 18.27 -11.56 -6.51
CA ASN A 286 18.35 -10.42 -5.62
C ASN A 286 17.96 -10.88 -4.23
N GLY A 287 18.75 -10.52 -3.21
CA GLY A 287 18.46 -10.75 -1.80
C GLY A 287 18.73 -9.50 -1.01
N THR A 288 17.85 -9.20 -0.04
CA THR A 288 17.99 -8.08 0.89
C THR A 288 17.58 -8.51 2.29
N TYR A 289 18.26 -7.95 3.27
CA TYR A 289 17.97 -8.11 4.68
C TYR A 289 18.07 -6.76 5.36
N TRP A 290 17.10 -6.46 6.22
CA TRP A 290 17.02 -5.22 6.97
C TRP A 290 16.61 -5.53 8.41
N ASP A 291 17.45 -5.16 9.37
CA ASP A 291 17.26 -5.29 10.81
C ASP A 291 17.24 -3.89 11.42
N ARG A 292 16.15 -3.56 12.08
CA ARG A 292 15.97 -2.23 12.66
C ARG A 292 15.33 -2.28 14.03
N ASN A 293 15.97 -1.63 14.96
CA ASN A 293 15.37 -1.29 16.24
C ASN A 293 14.46 -0.06 16.06
N TRP A 294 13.29 -0.11 16.68
CA TRP A 294 12.36 1.00 16.71
C TRP A 294 11.79 1.21 18.11
N ALA A 295 11.27 2.39 18.38
CA ALA A 295 10.52 2.71 19.58
C ALA A 295 9.53 3.82 19.31
N THR A 296 8.49 3.92 20.12
CA THR A 296 7.54 5.01 20.09
C THR A 296 7.07 5.35 21.48
N ASP A 297 6.98 6.65 21.77
CA ASP A 297 6.16 7.15 22.88
C ASP A 297 4.79 7.46 22.32
N ASN A 298 3.76 6.94 22.96
CA ASN A 298 2.42 7.23 22.50
C ASN A 298 1.44 7.32 23.68
N TYR A 299 0.35 8.04 23.49
CA TYR A 299 -0.80 7.98 24.38
C TYR A 299 -2.08 7.78 23.58
N GLU A 300 -3.05 7.15 24.21
CA GLU A 300 -4.37 6.94 23.64
C GLU A 300 -5.46 7.31 24.66
N ALA A 301 -6.41 8.15 24.24
CA ALA A 301 -7.57 8.52 25.02
C ALA A 301 -8.80 7.75 24.53
N ARG A 302 -9.36 6.88 25.37
CA ARG A 302 -10.59 6.17 25.10
C ARG A 302 -11.79 7.01 25.54
N ARG A 303 -12.68 7.27 24.60
CA ARG A 303 -13.93 8.04 24.83
C ARG A 303 -15.12 7.14 24.56
N GLN A 304 -16.24 7.47 25.21
CA GLN A 304 -17.52 6.86 24.90
C GLN A 304 -18.46 7.99 24.45
N GLY A 305 -18.66 8.11 23.15
CA GLY A 305 -19.40 9.19 22.54
C GLY A 305 -18.86 10.57 22.96
N ASP A 306 -19.78 11.49 23.31
CA ASP A 306 -19.47 12.83 23.82
C ASP A 306 -19.20 12.89 25.34
N GLN A 307 -19.19 11.73 26.02
CA GLN A 307 -19.15 11.64 27.49
C GLN A 307 -17.76 11.82 28.11
N GLY A 308 -16.76 12.25 27.34
CA GLY A 308 -15.40 12.44 27.84
C GLY A 308 -14.55 11.17 27.89
N VAL A 309 -13.35 11.31 28.42
CA VAL A 309 -12.33 10.24 28.45
C VAL A 309 -12.60 9.35 29.67
N TYR A 310 -12.88 8.07 29.43
CA TYR A 310 -13.06 7.10 30.50
C TYR A 310 -11.77 6.35 30.84
N ARG A 311 -10.80 6.30 29.91
CA ARG A 311 -9.51 5.68 30.08
C ARG A 311 -8.44 6.40 29.26
N LEU A 312 -7.33 6.75 29.90
CA LEU A 312 -6.13 7.25 29.22
C LEU A 312 -5.05 6.19 29.31
N GLU A 313 -4.46 5.86 28.19
CA GLU A 313 -3.36 4.90 28.10
C GLU A 313 -2.07 5.62 27.71
N LEU A 314 -1.06 5.46 28.55
CA LEU A 314 0.29 5.94 28.29
C LEU A 314 1.12 4.74 27.90
N ARG A 315 1.76 4.79 26.72
CA ARG A 315 2.30 3.62 26.06
C ARG A 315 3.77 3.86 25.65
N ASP A 316 4.64 3.00 26.06
CA ASP A 316 6.04 2.93 25.67
C ASP A 316 6.25 1.62 24.91
N TYR A 317 6.51 1.70 23.61
CA TYR A 317 6.71 0.54 22.76
C TYR A 317 8.13 0.51 22.24
N THR A 318 8.74 -0.66 22.30
CA THR A 318 10.04 -0.93 21.70
C THR A 318 9.96 -2.23 20.90
N GLY A 319 10.73 -2.29 19.82
CA GLY A 319 10.73 -3.49 19.01
C GLY A 319 11.97 -3.65 18.14
N VAL A 320 12.08 -4.85 17.58
CA VAL A 320 13.10 -5.22 16.59
C VAL A 320 12.39 -5.80 15.39
N ARG A 321 12.38 -5.03 14.30
CA ARG A 321 11.74 -5.42 13.04
C ARG A 321 12.79 -5.90 12.04
N LYS A 322 12.62 -7.12 11.54
CA LYS A 322 13.49 -7.75 10.54
C LYS A 322 12.71 -7.99 9.26
N THR A 323 13.22 -7.48 8.14
CA THR A 323 12.61 -7.68 6.84
C THR A 323 13.59 -8.42 5.93
N THR A 324 13.12 -9.48 5.28
CA THR A 324 13.89 -10.28 4.31
C THR A 324 13.18 -10.27 2.98
N GLY A 325 13.90 -9.97 1.90
CA GLY A 325 13.39 -10.03 0.56
C GLY A 325 14.27 -10.90 -0.34
N LEU A 326 13.64 -11.74 -1.15
CA LEU A 326 14.33 -12.53 -2.18
C LEU A 326 13.54 -12.44 -3.49
N ASN A 327 14.24 -12.21 -4.60
CA ASN A 327 13.68 -12.28 -5.94
C ASN A 327 14.62 -13.03 -6.86
N GLY A 328 14.09 -14.03 -7.56
CA GLY A 328 14.79 -14.77 -8.60
C GLY A 328 13.99 -14.69 -9.89
N ALA A 329 14.66 -14.42 -11.01
CA ALA A 329 14.04 -14.52 -12.32
C ALA A 329 14.96 -15.23 -13.30
N MET A 330 14.38 -16.11 -14.11
CA MET A 330 15.02 -16.80 -15.23
C MET A 330 14.27 -16.47 -16.50
N GLU A 331 15.00 -16.21 -17.57
CA GLU A 331 14.44 -15.93 -18.89
C GLU A 331 15.07 -16.85 -19.91
N PHE A 332 14.23 -17.48 -20.71
CA PHE A 332 14.65 -18.28 -21.86
C PHE A 332 14.05 -17.70 -23.13
N ASN A 333 14.91 -17.31 -24.06
CA ASN A 333 14.56 -16.76 -25.37
C ASN A 333 14.95 -17.77 -26.45
N PRO A 334 14.09 -18.75 -26.77
CA PRO A 334 14.40 -19.77 -27.78
C PRO A 334 14.62 -19.14 -29.17
N SER A 335 13.92 -18.08 -29.48
CA SER A 335 14.07 -17.25 -30.67
C SER A 335 14.02 -15.76 -30.32
N SER A 336 14.26 -14.87 -31.28
CA SER A 336 14.05 -13.41 -31.11
C SER A 336 12.59 -13.01 -30.96
N ARG A 337 11.64 -13.94 -31.15
CA ARG A 337 10.19 -13.72 -31.07
C ARG A 337 9.55 -14.36 -29.85
N ASP A 338 10.28 -15.23 -29.19
CA ASP A 338 9.75 -16.05 -28.10
C ASP A 338 10.54 -15.78 -26.84
N LYS A 339 9.82 -15.55 -25.76
CA LYS A 339 10.36 -15.39 -24.41
C LYS A 339 9.52 -16.21 -23.44
N ILE A 340 10.17 -17.05 -22.66
CA ILE A 340 9.58 -17.76 -21.54
C ILE A 340 10.30 -17.26 -20.28
N PHE A 341 9.58 -17.04 -19.20
CA PHE A 341 10.16 -16.59 -17.95
C PHE A 341 9.56 -17.33 -16.74
N LEU A 342 10.40 -17.51 -15.75
CA LEU A 342 10.01 -17.97 -14.42
C LEU A 342 10.50 -16.92 -13.42
N LYS A 343 9.62 -16.48 -12.51
CA LYS A 343 9.97 -15.59 -11.42
C LYS A 343 9.52 -16.19 -10.10
N ALA A 344 10.32 -15.99 -9.06
CA ALA A 344 9.97 -16.34 -7.70
C ALA A 344 10.28 -15.14 -6.80
N THR A 345 9.36 -14.80 -5.93
CA THR A 345 9.48 -13.66 -5.03
C THR A 345 9.09 -14.07 -3.60
N TYR A 346 9.91 -13.69 -2.64
CA TYR A 346 9.66 -13.84 -1.21
C TYR A 346 9.81 -12.49 -0.52
N GLY A 347 8.87 -12.17 0.35
CA GLY A 347 8.94 -11.06 1.28
C GLY A 347 8.55 -11.54 2.67
N GLY A 348 9.37 -11.29 3.66
CA GLY A 348 9.11 -11.69 5.04
C GLY A 348 9.40 -10.55 6.00
N LEU A 349 8.55 -10.38 6.99
CA LEU A 349 8.70 -9.45 8.09
C LEU A 349 8.46 -10.20 9.39
N THR A 350 9.35 -10.02 10.35
CA THR A 350 9.12 -10.35 11.76
C THR A 350 9.29 -9.09 12.58
N ASP A 351 8.42 -8.88 13.58
CA ASP A 351 8.50 -7.77 14.51
C ASP A 351 8.33 -8.30 15.93
N GLU A 352 9.42 -8.28 16.67
CA GLU A 352 9.44 -8.64 18.09
C GLU A 352 9.22 -7.36 18.88
N GLU A 353 8.11 -7.30 19.62
CA GLU A 353 7.62 -6.10 20.26
C GLU A 353 7.45 -6.30 21.77
N THR A 354 7.82 -5.27 22.52
CA THR A 354 7.50 -5.16 23.96
C THR A 354 6.75 -3.86 24.18
N HIS A 355 5.57 -3.96 24.77
CA HIS A 355 4.72 -2.81 25.06
C HIS A 355 4.49 -2.68 26.55
N TYR A 356 4.79 -1.52 27.11
CA TYR A 356 4.46 -1.16 28.47
C TYR A 356 3.36 -0.11 28.45
N LYS A 357 2.20 -0.46 29.00
CA LYS A 357 1.03 0.43 29.01
C LYS A 357 0.62 0.72 30.44
N HIS A 358 0.45 2.00 30.76
CA HIS A 358 -0.21 2.44 31.99
C HIS A 358 -1.56 2.99 31.63
N ARG A 359 -2.60 2.33 32.14
CA ARG A 359 -4.00 2.65 31.85
C ARG A 359 -4.62 3.35 33.05
N ILE A 360 -4.88 4.63 32.93
CA ILE A 360 -5.52 5.44 33.94
C ILE A 360 -7.03 5.31 33.77
N ARG A 361 -7.70 4.69 34.75
CA ARG A 361 -9.12 4.34 34.70
C ARG A 361 -9.95 5.43 35.36
N PHE A 362 -10.30 6.47 34.59
CA PHE A 362 -11.18 7.54 35.07
C PHE A 362 -12.59 7.03 35.42
N ASP A 363 -13.09 6.01 34.72
CA ASP A 363 -14.34 5.32 35.02
C ASP A 363 -14.36 4.59 36.37
N LYS A 364 -13.18 4.37 36.96
CA LYS A 364 -13.02 3.79 38.31
C LYS A 364 -12.75 4.82 39.40
N PHE A 365 -12.98 6.12 39.12
CA PHE A 365 -12.81 7.19 40.11
C PHE A 365 -13.86 7.12 41.20
N SER A 366 -13.38 7.23 42.43
CA SER A 366 -14.23 7.38 43.63
C SER A 366 -14.16 8.79 44.16
N SER A 367 -15.24 9.51 44.16
CA SER A 367 -15.35 10.87 44.75
C SER A 367 -15.21 10.91 46.27
N ALA A 368 -15.47 9.76 46.94
CA ALA A 368 -15.33 9.67 48.42
C ALA A 368 -13.84 9.68 48.83
N SER A 369 -12.95 9.16 47.99
CA SER A 369 -11.51 9.07 48.27
C SER A 369 -10.66 9.95 47.36
N ASN A 370 -11.24 10.60 46.35
CA ASN A 370 -10.52 11.28 45.27
C ASN A 370 -9.43 10.41 44.68
N ALA A 371 -9.76 9.15 44.40
CA ALA A 371 -8.82 8.14 43.92
C ALA A 371 -9.42 7.29 42.80
N LEU A 372 -8.55 6.74 41.96
CA LEU A 372 -8.87 5.84 40.88
C LEU A 372 -7.96 4.60 40.85
N THR A 373 -8.09 3.81 39.80
CA THR A 373 -7.22 2.65 39.54
C THR A 373 -6.25 2.96 38.40
N VAL A 374 -4.99 2.64 38.58
CA VAL A 374 -4.00 2.56 37.51
C VAL A 374 -3.70 1.09 37.21
N GLU A 375 -3.85 0.69 35.96
CA GLU A 375 -3.55 -0.64 35.47
C GLU A 375 -2.21 -0.57 34.72
N GLN A 376 -1.31 -1.49 34.98
CA GLN A 376 -0.08 -1.71 34.22
C GLN A 376 -0.25 -2.96 33.39
N GLN A 377 0.02 -2.87 32.10
CA GLN A 377 0.04 -3.98 31.16
C GLN A 377 1.45 -4.10 30.57
N ASP A 378 2.06 -5.24 30.82
CA ASP A 378 3.33 -5.65 30.27
C ASP A 378 3.05 -6.69 29.19
N ILE A 379 3.45 -6.40 27.95
CA ILE A 379 3.07 -7.13 26.74
C ILE A 379 4.33 -7.53 25.99
N HIS A 380 4.40 -8.79 25.61
CA HIS A 380 5.42 -9.29 24.68
C HIS A 380 4.75 -10.01 23.52
N ASN A 381 5.23 -9.72 22.32
CA ASN A 381 4.64 -10.19 21.09
C ASN A 381 5.68 -10.33 19.98
N GLU A 382 5.56 -11.36 19.15
CA GLU A 382 6.26 -11.48 17.88
C GLU A 382 5.22 -11.65 16.78
N LEU A 383 5.11 -10.68 15.87
CA LEU A 383 4.29 -10.83 14.68
C LEU A 383 5.13 -11.18 13.46
N MET A 384 4.50 -11.91 12.54
CA MET A 384 5.15 -12.37 11.32
C MET A 384 4.23 -12.19 10.13
N THR A 385 4.77 -11.60 9.06
CA THR A 385 4.14 -11.60 7.73
C THR A 385 5.06 -12.29 6.73
N GLN A 386 4.51 -13.18 5.89
CA GLN A 386 5.25 -13.90 4.88
C GLN A 386 4.48 -13.94 3.57
N PHE A 387 5.11 -13.46 2.51
CA PHE A 387 4.64 -13.52 1.14
C PHE A 387 5.53 -14.43 0.29
N ILE A 388 4.92 -15.29 -0.50
CA ILE A 388 5.59 -16.12 -1.52
C ILE A 388 4.79 -16.02 -2.80
N GLY A 389 5.46 -15.71 -3.91
CA GLY A 389 4.87 -15.65 -5.23
C GLY A 389 5.73 -16.36 -6.26
N ILE A 390 5.09 -17.11 -7.16
CA ILE A 390 5.73 -17.76 -8.31
C ILE A 390 4.94 -17.38 -9.56
N ASP A 391 5.63 -16.89 -10.59
CA ASP A 391 5.09 -16.53 -11.90
C ASP A 391 5.82 -17.28 -13.00
N LEU A 392 5.09 -18.02 -13.81
CA LEU A 392 5.54 -18.62 -15.06
C LEU A 392 4.81 -17.96 -16.22
N GLY A 393 5.48 -17.59 -17.28
CA GLY A 393 4.79 -16.97 -18.41
C GLY A 393 5.58 -17.01 -19.70
N GLY A 394 4.89 -16.72 -20.80
CA GLY A 394 5.46 -16.67 -22.13
C GLY A 394 4.93 -15.47 -22.93
N LYS A 395 5.80 -14.93 -23.78
CA LYS A 395 5.49 -13.92 -24.78
C LYS A 395 5.95 -14.40 -26.14
N HIS A 396 5.03 -14.41 -27.08
CA HIS A 396 5.25 -14.94 -28.43
C HIS A 396 4.83 -13.92 -29.47
N GLN A 397 5.75 -13.51 -30.31
CA GLN A 397 5.46 -12.62 -31.41
C GLN A 397 5.04 -13.46 -32.63
N LEU A 398 3.78 -13.34 -33.00
CA LEU A 398 3.20 -13.99 -34.17
C LEU A 398 3.34 -13.11 -35.42
N ALA A 399 2.91 -13.61 -36.57
CA ALA A 399 3.02 -12.87 -37.83
C ALA A 399 2.26 -11.53 -37.79
N ASN A 400 1.05 -11.53 -37.22
CA ASN A 400 0.19 -10.34 -37.17
C ASN A 400 -0.25 -10.00 -35.74
N GLY A 401 0.55 -10.31 -34.73
CA GLY A 401 0.14 -10.03 -33.35
C GLY A 401 1.08 -10.62 -32.31
N ASN A 402 0.65 -10.50 -31.06
CA ASN A 402 1.37 -10.98 -29.90
C ASN A 402 0.47 -11.87 -29.04
N LEU A 403 1.01 -12.97 -28.56
CA LEU A 403 0.37 -13.86 -27.59
C LEU A 403 1.16 -13.82 -26.29
N ASP A 404 0.50 -13.44 -25.22
CA ASP A 404 1.05 -13.46 -23.86
C ASP A 404 0.22 -14.42 -23.01
N TRP A 405 0.89 -15.26 -22.22
CA TRP A 405 0.23 -16.09 -21.23
C TRP A 405 0.99 -16.09 -19.91
N SER A 406 0.28 -16.28 -18.82
CA SER A 406 0.87 -16.39 -17.49
C SER A 406 0.10 -17.38 -16.62
N LEU A 407 0.84 -18.04 -15.74
CA LEU A 407 0.36 -18.88 -14.66
C LEU A 407 1.10 -18.45 -13.41
N ALA A 408 0.37 -18.12 -12.34
CA ALA A 408 0.97 -17.71 -11.09
C ALA A 408 0.25 -18.35 -9.90
N SER A 409 0.95 -18.43 -8.78
CA SER A 409 0.40 -18.80 -7.48
C SER A 409 1.06 -17.93 -6.41
N TYR A 410 0.23 -17.35 -5.54
CA TYR A 410 0.67 -16.45 -4.49
C TYR A 410 0.10 -16.86 -3.15
N ARG A 411 0.87 -16.70 -2.09
CA ARG A 411 0.44 -16.90 -0.70
C ARG A 411 0.95 -15.76 0.14
N ASN A 412 0.07 -15.21 0.98
CA ASN A 412 0.44 -14.30 2.05
C ASN A 412 -0.11 -14.83 3.38
N GLN A 413 0.69 -14.73 4.43
CA GLN A 413 0.32 -15.18 5.77
C GLN A 413 0.72 -14.12 6.78
N PHE A 414 -0.18 -13.83 7.71
CA PHE A 414 0.06 -13.05 8.91
C PHE A 414 -0.26 -13.89 10.15
N LYS A 415 0.55 -13.77 11.19
CA LYS A 415 0.27 -14.37 12.50
C LYS A 415 1.05 -13.67 13.60
N TYR A 416 0.54 -13.72 14.81
CA TYR A 416 1.34 -13.52 16.00
C TYR A 416 2.18 -14.79 16.22
N GLY A 417 3.49 -14.57 16.44
CA GLY A 417 4.50 -15.61 16.50
C GLY A 417 4.68 -16.22 17.88
N ASN A 418 5.77 -16.96 18.04
CA ASN A 418 6.07 -17.80 19.17
C ASN A 418 6.39 -17.00 20.44
N ILE A 419 5.61 -17.24 21.48
CA ILE A 419 5.94 -16.89 22.85
C ILE A 419 6.32 -18.17 23.57
N PRO A 420 7.42 -18.21 24.31
CA PRO A 420 7.86 -19.41 25.01
C PRO A 420 6.76 -20.00 25.87
N ASN A 421 6.48 -21.30 25.68
CA ASN A 421 5.47 -22.07 26.38
C ASN A 421 4.01 -21.61 26.25
N ALA A 422 3.73 -20.62 25.41
CA ALA A 422 2.38 -20.36 24.96
C ALA A 422 2.03 -21.26 23.76
N GLU A 423 0.75 -21.41 23.44
CA GLU A 423 0.36 -22.00 22.17
C GLU A 423 0.88 -21.14 21.01
N ASP A 424 1.18 -21.80 19.89
CA ASP A 424 1.65 -21.10 18.68
C ASP A 424 0.76 -19.91 18.31
N ASN A 425 1.41 -18.80 17.88
CA ASN A 425 0.73 -17.61 17.38
C ASN A 425 -0.04 -16.83 18.46
N SER A 426 0.50 -16.73 19.65
CA SER A 426 -0.10 -15.94 20.72
C SER A 426 0.66 -14.62 20.94
N TYR A 427 -0.08 -13.61 21.24
CA TYR A 427 0.33 -12.37 21.85
C TYR A 427 0.07 -12.53 23.36
N PHE A 428 0.98 -12.06 24.17
CA PHE A 428 1.00 -12.35 25.60
C PHE A 428 0.99 -11.05 26.41
N LEU A 429 -0.03 -10.89 27.26
CA LEU A 429 -0.21 -9.72 28.11
C LEU A 429 -0.39 -10.13 29.57
N MET A 430 0.32 -9.44 30.47
CA MET A 430 0.07 -9.51 31.91
C MET A 430 -0.41 -8.16 32.42
N GLN A 431 -1.43 -8.16 33.27
CA GLN A 431 -1.98 -6.96 33.86
C GLN A 431 -1.86 -6.99 35.40
N PHE A 432 -1.37 -5.88 35.93
CA PHE A 432 -1.34 -5.59 37.37
C PHE A 432 -2.11 -4.30 37.65
N ASN A 433 -2.81 -4.23 38.78
CA ASN A 433 -3.66 -3.10 39.14
C ASN A 433 -3.24 -2.50 40.48
N GLN A 434 -3.07 -1.16 40.52
CA GLN A 434 -2.94 -0.39 41.73
C GLN A 434 -4.21 0.44 41.94
N THR A 435 -4.93 0.16 43.00
CA THR A 435 -6.12 0.91 43.40
C THR A 435 -5.77 2.03 44.40
N GLY A 436 -6.67 2.99 44.57
CA GLY A 436 -6.49 4.05 45.56
C GLY A 436 -5.47 5.13 45.15
N VAL A 437 -5.20 5.29 43.87
CA VAL A 437 -4.28 6.33 43.36
C VAL A 437 -4.96 7.68 43.37
N GLY A 438 -4.42 8.62 44.19
CA GLY A 438 -4.97 9.95 44.36
C GLY A 438 -4.91 10.80 43.09
N VAL A 439 -6.01 11.47 42.79
CA VAL A 439 -6.13 12.37 41.64
C VAL A 439 -6.83 13.67 42.05
N LYS A 440 -6.56 14.75 41.33
CA LYS A 440 -7.16 16.05 41.55
C LYS A 440 -8.60 16.04 41.06
N PRO A 441 -9.58 16.28 41.94
CA PRO A 441 -11.00 16.15 41.56
C PRO A 441 -11.45 17.14 40.48
N GLU A 442 -10.78 18.28 40.30
CA GLU A 442 -11.07 19.25 39.23
C GLU A 442 -10.89 18.69 37.81
N TYR A 443 -10.15 17.62 37.65
CA TYR A 443 -10.03 16.92 36.34
C TYR A 443 -11.22 15.99 36.08
N MET A 444 -12.06 15.75 37.09
CA MET A 444 -13.12 14.73 37.03
C MET A 444 -14.50 15.35 36.92
N ASN A 445 -15.29 14.83 35.99
CA ASN A 445 -16.70 15.10 35.88
C ASN A 445 -17.49 13.79 36.00
N THR A 446 -18.75 13.88 36.48
CA THR A 446 -19.63 12.71 36.51
C THR A 446 -20.72 12.88 35.45
N VAL A 447 -20.77 11.95 34.53
CA VAL A 447 -21.82 11.90 33.51
C VAL A 447 -23.02 11.16 34.09
N PRO A 448 -24.25 11.73 34.05
CA PRO A 448 -25.44 10.99 34.40
C PRO A 448 -25.64 9.77 33.51
N VAL A 449 -26.16 8.67 34.04
CA VAL A 449 -26.64 7.56 33.25
C VAL A 449 -27.81 8.06 32.39
N ALA A 450 -27.57 8.30 31.11
CA ALA A 450 -28.59 8.67 30.14
C ALA A 450 -28.99 7.44 29.33
N ASN A 451 -30.29 7.08 29.41
CA ASN A 451 -30.99 6.17 28.50
C ASN A 451 -30.18 4.94 28.02
N GLY A 452 -29.70 4.11 28.96
CA GLY A 452 -29.01 2.85 28.64
C GLY A 452 -27.48 2.97 28.45
N GLY A 453 -26.89 4.16 28.50
CA GLY A 453 -25.44 4.35 28.44
C GLY A 453 -24.78 4.19 29.82
N ALA A 454 -23.52 3.69 29.84
CA ALA A 454 -22.71 3.60 31.05
C ALA A 454 -22.34 5.02 31.55
N GLY A 455 -23.17 5.61 32.41
CA GLY A 455 -22.81 6.82 33.16
C GLY A 455 -21.60 6.55 34.05
N GLY A 456 -21.08 7.64 34.64
CA GLY A 456 -19.99 7.52 35.63
C GLY A 456 -18.91 8.59 35.48
N PRO A 457 -17.82 8.47 36.25
CA PRO A 457 -16.75 9.45 36.22
C PRO A 457 -16.01 9.46 34.89
N ARG A 458 -15.70 10.66 34.39
CA ARG A 458 -14.96 10.92 33.17
C ARG A 458 -13.97 12.06 33.37
N ALA A 459 -12.87 12.07 32.66
CA ALA A 459 -12.05 13.25 32.47
C ALA A 459 -12.40 13.93 31.15
N TYR A 460 -12.34 15.25 31.09
CA TYR A 460 -12.69 16.02 29.90
C TYR A 460 -11.48 16.80 29.40
N TRP A 461 -11.31 16.82 28.06
CA TRP A 461 -10.39 17.74 27.41
C TRP A 461 -10.82 19.20 27.64
N ALA A 462 -9.88 20.14 27.56
CA ALA A 462 -10.17 21.58 27.61
C ALA A 462 -11.20 21.99 26.56
N ALA A 463 -11.19 21.37 25.38
CA ALA A 463 -12.17 21.57 24.33
C ALA A 463 -13.64 21.21 24.75
N ASP A 464 -13.81 20.36 25.75
CA ASP A 464 -15.08 19.91 26.29
C ASP A 464 -15.39 20.61 27.65
N GLY A 465 -14.64 21.67 27.98
CA GLY A 465 -14.76 22.38 29.25
C GLY A 465 -14.08 21.70 30.44
N GLY A 466 -13.18 20.75 30.19
CA GLY A 466 -12.38 20.04 31.19
C GLY A 466 -11.00 20.66 31.42
N MET A 467 -10.14 19.93 32.15
CA MET A 467 -8.81 20.38 32.54
C MET A 467 -7.68 19.71 31.71
N LEU A 468 -7.94 18.59 31.03
CA LEU A 468 -6.94 17.98 30.15
C LEU A 468 -6.80 18.82 28.87
N ASP A 469 -5.61 19.31 28.60
CA ASP A 469 -5.31 20.13 27.42
C ASP A 469 -4.38 19.40 26.45
N PRO A 470 -4.86 19.00 25.27
CA PRO A 470 -4.04 18.33 24.27
C PRO A 470 -2.94 19.24 23.67
N ASN A 471 -3.10 20.55 23.75
CA ASN A 471 -2.07 21.52 23.32
C ASN A 471 -1.00 21.72 24.38
N ASN A 472 -1.22 21.21 25.58
CA ASN A 472 -0.25 21.16 26.68
C ASN A 472 -0.13 19.72 27.20
N PRO A 473 0.69 18.88 26.54
CA PRO A 473 0.82 17.47 26.89
C PRO A 473 1.17 17.22 28.37
N LYS A 474 1.80 18.19 29.05
CA LYS A 474 2.06 18.10 30.47
C LYS A 474 0.78 17.93 31.29
N SER A 475 -0.33 18.53 30.88
CA SER A 475 -1.62 18.41 31.59
C SER A 475 -2.14 16.98 31.65
N ILE A 476 -1.70 16.10 30.74
CA ILE A 476 -2.02 14.67 30.72
C ILE A 476 -1.48 13.97 31.98
N PHE A 477 -0.47 14.53 32.64
CA PHE A 477 0.17 13.97 33.82
C PHE A 477 -0.12 14.77 35.09
N ASP A 478 -0.60 16.01 34.93
CA ASP A 478 -0.88 16.92 36.04
C ASP A 478 -2.13 16.53 36.87
N PHE A 479 -2.92 15.56 36.43
CA PHE A 479 -4.13 15.13 37.15
C PHE A 479 -3.82 14.32 38.42
N PHE A 480 -2.65 13.72 38.58
CA PHE A 480 -2.28 13.04 39.83
C PHE A 480 -2.17 14.03 40.99
N SER A 481 -2.64 13.63 42.18
CA SER A 481 -2.50 14.43 43.41
C SER A 481 -1.03 14.57 43.83
N ASP A 482 -0.26 13.51 43.66
CA ASP A 482 1.20 13.52 43.82
C ASP A 482 1.86 13.85 42.47
N PRO A 483 2.55 15.00 42.37
CA PRO A 483 3.25 15.36 41.11
C PRO A 483 4.44 14.45 40.78
N ASN A 484 4.87 13.62 41.72
CA ASN A 484 5.92 12.61 41.52
C ASN A 484 5.36 11.20 41.56
N PHE A 485 4.10 11.02 41.22
CA PHE A 485 3.45 9.72 41.24
C PHE A 485 4.25 8.70 40.43
N GLN A 486 4.45 7.53 41.02
CA GLN A 486 4.94 6.32 40.37
C GLN A 486 4.10 5.15 40.84
N THR A 487 3.94 4.14 39.95
CA THR A 487 3.33 2.88 40.37
C THR A 487 4.25 2.20 41.39
N ASP A 488 3.63 1.68 42.45
CA ASP A 488 4.30 1.02 43.56
C ASP A 488 4.19 -0.51 43.37
N PRO A 489 5.30 -1.23 43.06
CA PRO A 489 5.24 -2.68 42.84
C PRO A 489 4.62 -3.45 44.01
N THR A 490 4.71 -2.92 45.24
CA THR A 490 4.13 -3.57 46.44
C THR A 490 2.60 -3.40 46.50
N LYS A 491 2.01 -2.54 45.64
CA LYS A 491 0.58 -2.25 45.55
C LYS A 491 -0.01 -2.70 44.19
N MET A 492 0.87 -2.99 43.23
CA MET A 492 0.47 -3.50 41.91
C MET A 492 0.13 -4.99 42.03
N LYS A 493 -1.13 -5.30 42.21
CA LYS A 493 -1.64 -6.67 42.35
C LYS A 493 -1.96 -7.29 41.00
N PHE A 494 -1.56 -8.53 40.75
CA PHE A 494 -1.90 -9.24 39.52
C PHE A 494 -3.42 -9.27 39.31
N SER A 495 -3.86 -9.05 38.09
CA SER A 495 -5.27 -9.00 37.69
C SER A 495 -5.63 -10.10 36.71
N THR A 496 -4.96 -10.11 35.56
CA THR A 496 -5.27 -11.07 34.49
C THR A 496 -4.05 -11.34 33.60
N LEU A 497 -4.06 -12.46 32.92
CA LEU A 497 -3.20 -12.77 31.80
C LEU A 497 -4.09 -12.92 30.56
N GLU A 498 -3.68 -12.36 29.44
CA GLU A 498 -4.36 -12.48 28.16
C GLU A 498 -3.46 -13.15 27.11
N LEU A 499 -3.99 -14.13 26.40
CA LEU A 499 -3.38 -14.74 25.23
C LEU A 499 -4.23 -14.42 24.01
N TYR A 500 -3.73 -13.52 23.20
CA TYR A 500 -4.38 -13.08 21.97
C TYR A 500 -3.75 -13.79 20.77
N LYS A 501 -4.55 -14.52 20.01
CA LYS A 501 -4.10 -15.32 18.87
C LYS A 501 -4.78 -14.87 17.61
N ILE A 502 -3.98 -14.64 16.55
CA ILE A 502 -4.49 -14.35 15.23
C ILE A 502 -3.64 -15.03 14.17
N SER A 503 -4.30 -15.63 13.21
CA SER A 503 -3.65 -16.19 12.03
C SER A 503 -4.53 -15.96 10.81
N ILE A 504 -3.93 -15.39 9.78
CA ILE A 504 -4.58 -15.17 8.50
C ILE A 504 -3.69 -15.73 7.42
N VAL A 505 -4.27 -16.55 6.57
CA VAL A 505 -3.61 -17.08 5.38
C VAL A 505 -4.51 -16.81 4.18
N GLU A 506 -4.01 -16.09 3.20
CA GLU A 506 -4.67 -15.91 1.90
C GLU A 506 -3.80 -16.49 0.80
N ARG A 507 -4.39 -17.27 -0.08
CA ARG A 507 -3.73 -17.90 -1.22
C ARG A 507 -4.49 -17.60 -2.50
N ASP A 508 -3.77 -17.17 -3.52
CA ASP A 508 -4.20 -17.32 -4.90
C ASP A 508 -3.62 -18.63 -5.41
N ASN A 509 -4.41 -19.70 -5.34
CA ASN A 509 -4.00 -21.06 -5.70
C ASN A 509 -3.56 -21.11 -7.16
N ILE A 510 -4.37 -20.49 -8.02
CA ILE A 510 -4.10 -20.37 -9.45
C ILE A 510 -4.53 -18.97 -9.92
N ILE A 511 -3.60 -18.28 -10.61
CA ILE A 511 -3.88 -17.12 -11.43
C ILE A 511 -3.44 -17.48 -12.85
N ALA A 512 -4.39 -17.65 -13.76
CA ALA A 512 -4.10 -17.99 -15.14
C ALA A 512 -4.62 -16.88 -16.06
N ALA A 513 -3.78 -16.42 -17.01
CA ALA A 513 -4.19 -15.42 -17.99
C ALA A 513 -3.62 -15.73 -19.37
N VAL A 514 -4.43 -15.44 -20.39
CA VAL A 514 -4.02 -15.50 -21.79
C VAL A 514 -4.52 -14.24 -22.49
N ASN A 515 -3.62 -13.56 -23.19
CA ASN A 515 -3.90 -12.34 -23.92
C ASN A 515 -3.41 -12.49 -25.35
N TYR A 516 -4.22 -12.08 -26.31
CA TYR A 516 -3.87 -12.06 -27.72
C TYR A 516 -4.14 -10.68 -28.32
N GLU A 517 -3.10 -10.05 -28.86
CA GLU A 517 -3.18 -8.80 -29.62
C GLU A 517 -3.06 -9.11 -31.11
N HIS A 518 -4.00 -8.65 -31.91
CA HIS A 518 -4.00 -8.75 -33.35
C HIS A 518 -3.86 -7.39 -34.02
N ASN A 519 -2.88 -7.25 -34.92
CA ASN A 519 -2.71 -6.05 -35.73
C ASN A 519 -3.45 -6.26 -37.07
N PHE A 520 -4.63 -5.66 -37.23
CA PHE A 520 -5.39 -5.75 -38.49
C PHE A 520 -4.73 -4.94 -39.62
N ASN A 521 -4.18 -3.79 -39.25
CA ASN A 521 -3.40 -2.92 -40.11
C ASN A 521 -2.62 -1.92 -39.24
N GLU A 522 -1.91 -0.95 -39.86
CA GLU A 522 -1.11 0.05 -39.15
C GLU A 522 -1.94 0.95 -38.21
N LYS A 523 -3.26 1.06 -38.45
CA LYS A 523 -4.16 1.95 -37.69
C LYS A 523 -5.02 1.22 -36.66
N LEU A 524 -5.28 -0.06 -36.82
CA LEU A 524 -6.20 -0.81 -35.97
C LEU A 524 -5.52 -2.03 -35.35
N LYS A 525 -5.52 -2.06 -34.02
CA LYS A 525 -5.14 -3.20 -33.21
C LYS A 525 -6.31 -3.61 -32.32
N MET A 526 -6.50 -4.90 -32.13
CA MET A 526 -7.47 -5.43 -31.17
C MET A 526 -6.77 -6.38 -30.22
N LYS A 527 -7.12 -6.29 -28.95
CA LYS A 527 -6.60 -7.16 -27.90
C LYS A 527 -7.75 -7.84 -27.17
N PHE A 528 -7.60 -9.13 -26.93
CA PHE A 528 -8.56 -9.99 -26.24
C PHE A 528 -7.83 -10.74 -25.14
N GLY A 529 -8.51 -11.03 -24.06
CA GLY A 529 -7.90 -11.85 -23.02
C GLY A 529 -8.90 -12.43 -22.06
N VAL A 530 -8.44 -13.48 -21.41
CA VAL A 530 -9.15 -14.17 -20.33
C VAL A 530 -8.23 -14.24 -19.12
N LYS A 531 -8.80 -14.10 -17.92
CA LYS A 531 -8.09 -14.28 -16.64
C LYS A 531 -8.98 -15.05 -15.68
N LEU A 532 -8.42 -16.06 -15.06
CA LEU A 532 -9.02 -16.85 -13.99
C LEU A 532 -8.18 -16.67 -12.73
N THR A 533 -8.82 -16.45 -11.59
CA THR A 533 -8.19 -16.46 -10.27
C THR A 533 -9.02 -17.32 -9.33
N ASP A 534 -8.40 -18.26 -8.68
CA ASP A 534 -8.97 -19.11 -7.62
C ASP A 534 -8.25 -18.80 -6.33
N LYS A 535 -9.00 -18.36 -5.32
CA LYS A 535 -8.49 -17.83 -4.06
C LYS A 535 -9.16 -18.49 -2.88
N ASP A 536 -8.36 -18.83 -1.86
CA ASP A 536 -8.85 -19.15 -0.54
C ASP A 536 -8.26 -18.24 0.53
N ARG A 537 -9.04 -17.97 1.58
CA ARG A 537 -8.61 -17.24 2.77
C ARG A 537 -9.14 -17.90 4.01
N ILE A 538 -8.28 -18.06 5.00
CA ILE A 538 -8.59 -18.59 6.33
C ILE A 538 -8.20 -17.52 7.34
N ALA A 539 -9.16 -17.06 8.13
CA ALA A 539 -8.94 -16.13 9.23
C ALA A 539 -9.35 -16.83 10.55
N THR A 540 -8.43 -16.85 11.50
CA THR A 540 -8.66 -17.36 12.84
C THR A 540 -8.28 -16.33 13.87
N PHE A 541 -9.12 -16.19 14.86
CA PHE A 541 -8.99 -15.27 15.97
C PHE A 541 -9.41 -15.94 17.26
N ARG A 542 -8.66 -15.71 18.33
CA ARG A 542 -8.98 -16.18 19.66
C ARG A 542 -8.35 -15.25 20.69
N ASP A 543 -9.10 -14.87 21.71
CA ASP A 543 -8.66 -14.01 22.79
C ASP A 543 -9.06 -14.66 24.13
N GLU A 544 -8.07 -15.06 24.91
CA GLU A 544 -8.23 -15.85 26.11
C GLU A 544 -7.74 -15.08 27.33
N TYR A 545 -8.65 -14.85 28.28
CA TYR A 545 -8.34 -14.23 29.55
C TYR A 545 -8.24 -15.29 30.64
N TYR A 546 -7.23 -15.16 31.50
CA TYR A 546 -6.99 -16.08 32.61
C TYR A 546 -6.96 -15.32 33.92
N ASN A 547 -7.69 -15.83 34.89
CA ASN A 547 -7.70 -15.36 36.25
C ASN A 547 -6.77 -16.17 37.14
N TRP A 548 -6.26 -15.52 38.19
CA TRP A 548 -5.41 -16.16 39.20
C TRP A 548 -6.26 -16.95 40.21
N THR A 549 -5.92 -18.20 40.46
CA THR A 549 -6.59 -19.10 41.44
C THR A 549 -5.69 -19.47 42.64
N GLY A 550 -4.38 -19.16 42.56
CA GLY A 550 -3.44 -19.37 43.66
C GLY A 550 -3.69 -18.44 44.83
N SER A 551 -3.17 -18.77 46.00
CA SER A 551 -3.25 -17.92 47.20
C SER A 551 -1.87 -17.82 47.84
N PRO A 552 -1.39 -16.61 48.10
CA PRO A 552 -1.99 -15.28 47.78
C PRO A 552 -1.92 -14.95 46.28
N THR A 553 -2.72 -13.97 45.84
CA THR A 553 -2.54 -13.36 44.51
C THR A 553 -1.26 -12.54 44.53
N PRO A 554 -0.34 -12.71 43.55
CA PRO A 554 0.96 -12.06 43.56
C PRO A 554 0.87 -10.55 43.32
N PHE A 555 1.85 -9.86 43.89
CA PHE A 555 2.17 -8.48 43.58
C PHE A 555 3.35 -8.39 42.59
N LEU A 556 3.47 -7.28 41.89
CA LEU A 556 4.60 -7.05 41.01
C LEU A 556 5.93 -7.14 41.73
N SER A 557 5.98 -6.73 43.00
CA SER A 557 7.17 -6.81 43.88
C SER A 557 7.65 -8.25 44.16
N ASP A 558 6.77 -9.27 43.98
CA ASP A 558 7.18 -10.69 44.15
C ASP A 558 8.17 -11.14 43.06
N TYR A 559 8.27 -10.36 41.99
CA TYR A 559 9.18 -10.55 40.85
C TYR A 559 10.28 -9.50 40.80
N SER A 560 10.71 -9.01 41.97
CA SER A 560 11.67 -7.88 42.10
C SER A 560 12.98 -8.09 41.37
N GLN A 561 13.44 -9.33 41.15
CA GLN A 561 14.65 -9.65 40.39
C GLN A 561 14.50 -9.44 38.86
N ASP A 562 13.28 -9.45 38.38
CA ASP A 562 12.94 -9.33 36.97
C ASP A 562 12.44 -7.93 36.60
N LEU A 563 12.38 -7.02 37.57
CA LEU A 563 11.96 -5.64 37.35
C LEU A 563 13.05 -4.80 36.68
N ILE A 564 12.67 -4.05 35.67
CA ILE A 564 13.53 -3.07 35.01
C ILE A 564 12.86 -1.69 35.05
N LEU A 565 13.66 -0.65 34.86
CA LEU A 565 13.13 0.64 34.53
C LEU A 565 12.52 0.56 33.13
N GLN A 566 11.31 1.09 32.95
CA GLN A 566 10.65 1.15 31.66
C GLN A 566 11.60 1.73 30.60
N PRO A 567 11.74 1.11 29.41
CA PRO A 567 12.77 1.49 28.41
C PRO A 567 12.77 2.97 28.01
N GLY A 568 11.58 3.58 27.82
CA GLY A 568 11.42 5.02 27.59
C GLY A 568 11.48 5.88 28.85
N GLY A 569 11.69 5.28 30.01
CA GLY A 569 11.43 5.84 31.33
C GLY A 569 12.09 7.18 31.64
N THR A 570 13.29 7.48 31.12
CA THR A 570 13.96 8.76 31.34
C THR A 570 13.62 9.82 30.29
N ASP A 571 13.16 9.41 29.11
CA ASP A 571 12.92 10.29 27.96
C ASP A 571 11.48 10.21 27.42
N TYR A 572 10.61 9.36 28.01
CA TYR A 572 9.23 9.20 27.60
C TYR A 572 8.51 10.55 27.54
N MET A 573 7.94 10.89 26.37
CA MET A 573 7.27 12.16 26.10
C MET A 573 8.07 13.43 26.47
N ARG A 574 9.37 13.33 26.69
CA ARG A 574 10.20 14.46 27.16
C ARG A 574 10.24 15.63 26.19
N LYS A 575 10.36 15.34 24.88
CA LYS A 575 10.37 16.39 23.86
C LYS A 575 9.01 17.07 23.74
N GLU A 576 7.97 16.31 23.89
CA GLU A 576 6.58 16.70 23.72
C GLU A 576 6.06 17.52 24.91
N THR A 577 6.50 17.16 26.11
CA THR A 577 6.05 17.80 27.36
C THR A 577 7.02 18.83 27.92
N GLY A 578 8.26 18.84 27.42
CA GLY A 578 9.33 19.67 28.00
C GLY A 578 9.80 19.22 29.40
N THR A 579 9.22 18.13 29.93
CA THR A 579 9.57 17.55 31.24
C THR A 579 9.82 16.07 31.11
N ASN A 580 10.78 15.56 31.88
CA ASN A 580 11.01 14.13 32.00
C ASN A 580 9.94 13.53 32.92
N ILE A 581 9.03 12.75 32.35
CA ILE A 581 7.93 12.07 33.05
C ILE A 581 8.21 10.56 33.21
N GLY A 582 9.35 10.07 32.72
CA GLY A 582 9.69 8.65 32.70
C GLY A 582 9.72 8.00 34.08
N ASN A 583 10.02 8.77 35.14
CA ASN A 583 9.95 8.26 36.50
C ASN A 583 8.54 8.18 37.08
N THR A 584 7.53 8.62 36.34
CA THR A 584 6.13 8.64 36.80
C THR A 584 5.50 7.25 36.82
N PHE A 585 6.05 6.30 36.06
CA PHE A 585 5.39 5.00 35.85
C PHE A 585 5.91 3.88 36.74
N GLY A 586 7.07 4.03 37.36
CA GLY A 586 7.66 2.96 38.18
C GLY A 586 8.23 1.82 37.30
N PRO A 587 8.71 0.75 37.97
CA PRO A 587 9.33 -0.39 37.31
C PRO A 587 8.28 -1.29 36.64
N VAL A 588 8.74 -1.99 35.57
CA VAL A 588 7.97 -2.94 34.78
C VAL A 588 8.72 -4.28 34.71
N LEU A 589 8.05 -5.37 34.30
CA LEU A 589 8.72 -6.63 34.07
C LEU A 589 9.58 -6.58 32.80
N SER A 590 10.79 -7.11 32.86
CA SER A 590 11.58 -7.40 31.68
C SER A 590 10.90 -8.48 30.82
N THR A 591 11.27 -8.60 29.54
CA THR A 591 10.78 -9.68 28.67
C THR A 591 11.07 -11.07 29.27
N ASP A 592 12.29 -11.27 29.84
CA ASP A 592 12.65 -12.50 30.53
C ASP A 592 11.78 -12.73 31.78
N GLY A 593 11.48 -11.65 32.53
CA GLY A 593 10.62 -11.68 33.69
C GLY A 593 9.18 -12.05 33.33
N MET A 594 8.63 -11.49 32.23
CA MET A 594 7.32 -11.87 31.73
C MET A 594 7.27 -13.35 31.36
N THR A 595 8.27 -13.85 30.65
CA THR A 595 8.40 -15.26 30.25
C THR A 595 8.54 -16.15 31.49
N ASN A 596 9.33 -15.78 32.48
CA ASN A 596 9.48 -16.51 33.73
C ASN A 596 8.17 -16.57 34.53
N PHE A 597 7.45 -15.45 34.64
CA PHE A 597 6.12 -15.41 35.25
C PHE A 597 5.17 -16.43 34.56
N PHE A 598 5.06 -16.32 33.24
CA PHE A 598 4.20 -17.23 32.47
C PHE A 598 4.53 -18.69 32.73
N ASN A 599 5.81 -19.06 32.62
CA ASN A 599 6.27 -20.45 32.78
C ASN A 599 6.03 -21.01 34.19
N THR A 600 6.18 -20.18 35.22
CA THR A 600 6.06 -20.59 36.60
C THR A 600 4.63 -20.54 37.14
N SER A 601 3.74 -19.80 36.48
CA SER A 601 2.39 -19.48 36.98
C SER A 601 1.26 -20.28 36.35
N GLN A 602 1.51 -21.07 35.30
CA GLN A 602 0.48 -21.79 34.55
C GLN A 602 -0.47 -22.60 35.41
N GLY A 603 0.06 -23.27 36.46
CA GLY A 603 -0.75 -24.08 37.40
C GLY A 603 -1.70 -23.26 38.28
N ASN A 604 -1.55 -21.95 38.31
CA ASN A 604 -2.40 -21.02 39.08
C ASN A 604 -3.29 -20.15 38.19
N LEU A 605 -3.29 -20.39 36.89
CA LEU A 605 -4.10 -19.66 35.93
C LEU A 605 -5.29 -20.52 35.49
N VAL A 606 -6.50 -19.98 35.51
CA VAL A 606 -7.71 -20.61 35.00
C VAL A 606 -8.38 -19.73 33.99
N LEU A 607 -8.79 -20.31 32.87
CA LEU A 607 -9.52 -19.57 31.82
C LEU A 607 -10.75 -18.88 32.39
N ASN A 608 -10.93 -17.63 32.06
CA ASN A 608 -12.13 -16.84 32.31
C ASN A 608 -13.03 -16.80 31.05
N PRO A 609 -14.05 -17.68 30.96
CA PRO A 609 -14.90 -17.74 29.77
C PRO A 609 -15.76 -16.48 29.58
N ALA A 610 -16.00 -15.71 30.67
CA ALA A 610 -16.85 -14.53 30.62
C ALA A 610 -16.18 -13.39 29.81
N ASP A 611 -14.88 -13.21 29.99
CA ASP A 611 -14.12 -12.14 29.34
C ASP A 611 -13.48 -12.60 28.01
N SER A 612 -13.30 -13.91 27.84
CA SER A 612 -12.65 -14.47 26.66
C SER A 612 -13.51 -14.39 25.40
N GLN A 613 -12.86 -14.17 24.24
CA GLN A 613 -13.48 -14.21 22.92
C GLN A 613 -13.09 -15.53 22.22
N ILE A 614 -13.82 -16.58 22.55
CA ILE A 614 -13.56 -17.95 22.13
C ILE A 614 -14.69 -18.44 21.22
N PRO A 615 -14.42 -18.87 19.97
CA PRO A 615 -15.47 -19.29 19.03
C PRO A 615 -16.35 -20.44 19.53
N GLU A 616 -15.78 -21.38 20.28
CA GLU A 616 -16.49 -22.51 20.85
C GLU A 616 -17.52 -22.09 21.93
N LEU A 617 -17.32 -20.89 22.49
CA LEU A 617 -18.25 -20.27 23.45
C LEU A 617 -19.22 -19.29 22.79
N GLY A 618 -19.25 -19.23 21.45
CA GLY A 618 -20.11 -18.30 20.70
C GLY A 618 -19.61 -16.85 20.70
N LYS A 619 -18.34 -16.61 21.03
CA LYS A 619 -17.74 -15.29 21.11
C LYS A 619 -16.61 -15.12 20.12
N GLY A 620 -16.35 -13.88 19.68
CA GLY A 620 -15.30 -13.61 18.70
C GLY A 620 -15.56 -14.18 17.30
N LEU A 621 -16.80 -14.55 16.98
CA LEU A 621 -17.16 -15.28 15.75
C LEU A 621 -16.94 -14.44 14.49
N GLY A 622 -17.18 -13.12 14.53
CA GLY A 622 -17.07 -12.24 13.37
C GLY A 622 -15.65 -12.16 12.76
N ARG A 623 -14.63 -12.57 13.52
CA ARG A 623 -13.22 -12.58 13.09
C ARG A 623 -12.73 -13.98 12.70
N ASN A 624 -13.61 -15.00 12.73
CA ASN A 624 -13.32 -16.40 12.41
C ASN A 624 -14.14 -16.83 11.19
N PHE A 625 -13.53 -16.88 10.02
CA PHE A 625 -14.21 -17.23 8.79
C PHE A 625 -13.23 -17.74 7.72
N ASN A 626 -13.78 -18.52 6.78
CA ASN A 626 -13.09 -18.94 5.58
C ASN A 626 -13.79 -18.32 4.36
N VAL A 627 -13.01 -18.02 3.32
CA VAL A 627 -13.49 -17.52 2.04
C VAL A 627 -12.91 -18.34 0.92
N ASP A 628 -13.78 -18.82 0.04
CA ASP A 628 -13.43 -19.34 -1.29
C ASP A 628 -13.94 -18.34 -2.33
N GLU A 629 -13.05 -17.76 -3.14
CA GLU A 629 -13.43 -16.77 -4.15
C GLU A 629 -12.83 -17.13 -5.49
N THR A 630 -13.69 -17.32 -6.49
CA THR A 630 -13.28 -17.52 -7.88
C THR A 630 -13.69 -16.33 -8.71
N THR A 631 -12.75 -15.74 -9.46
CA THR A 631 -13.03 -14.68 -10.43
C THR A 631 -12.66 -15.13 -11.82
N SER A 632 -13.61 -14.98 -12.76
CA SER A 632 -13.42 -15.24 -14.19
C SER A 632 -13.63 -13.95 -14.96
N SER A 633 -12.65 -13.55 -15.74
CA SER A 633 -12.73 -12.31 -16.52
C SER A 633 -12.47 -12.55 -18.00
N PHE A 634 -13.22 -11.83 -18.81
CA PHE A 634 -12.98 -11.70 -20.26
C PHE A 634 -12.92 -10.22 -20.61
N TYR A 635 -12.04 -9.84 -21.52
CA TYR A 635 -12.03 -8.50 -22.08
C TYR A 635 -11.79 -8.50 -23.59
N ALA A 636 -12.31 -7.45 -24.23
CA ALA A 636 -12.00 -7.09 -25.60
C ALA A 636 -11.78 -5.59 -25.71
N MET A 637 -10.73 -5.17 -26.39
CA MET A 637 -10.46 -3.77 -26.64
C MET A 637 -9.86 -3.54 -28.01
N ALA A 638 -10.10 -2.37 -28.58
CA ALA A 638 -9.54 -1.92 -29.85
C ALA A 638 -8.79 -0.61 -29.66
N THR A 639 -7.60 -0.51 -30.24
CA THR A 639 -6.82 0.73 -30.34
C THR A 639 -6.81 1.17 -31.79
N TYR A 640 -7.35 2.37 -32.05
CA TYR A 640 -7.46 2.95 -33.37
C TYR A 640 -6.69 4.26 -33.50
N LEU A 641 -5.71 4.29 -34.41
CA LEU A 641 -4.96 5.49 -34.78
C LEU A 641 -5.77 6.23 -35.86
N ALA A 642 -6.66 7.13 -35.44
CA ALA A 642 -7.54 7.86 -36.33
C ALA A 642 -6.73 8.81 -37.27
N THR A 643 -5.73 9.47 -36.71
CA THR A 643 -4.72 10.26 -37.43
C THR A 643 -3.38 10.12 -36.70
N ASP A 644 -2.29 10.66 -37.24
CA ASP A 644 -0.98 10.69 -36.56
C ASP A 644 -1.02 11.39 -35.20
N LYS A 645 -2.07 12.17 -34.91
CA LYS A 645 -2.24 12.94 -33.69
C LYS A 645 -3.29 12.36 -32.74
N TRP A 646 -4.25 11.60 -33.25
CA TRP A 646 -5.39 11.08 -32.49
C TRP A 646 -5.34 9.57 -32.39
N THR A 647 -5.28 9.08 -31.18
CA THR A 647 -5.41 7.65 -30.87
C THR A 647 -6.59 7.45 -29.93
N VAL A 648 -7.43 6.47 -30.24
CA VAL A 648 -8.61 6.09 -29.44
C VAL A 648 -8.47 4.63 -29.04
N LEU A 649 -8.66 4.34 -27.75
CA LEU A 649 -8.77 2.99 -27.23
C LEU A 649 -10.15 2.86 -26.58
N GLY A 650 -10.92 1.86 -27.03
CA GLY A 650 -12.21 1.54 -26.44
C GLY A 650 -12.34 0.04 -26.21
N GLY A 651 -13.03 -0.35 -25.16
CA GLY A 651 -13.24 -1.75 -24.86
C GLY A 651 -14.11 -2.00 -23.65
N VAL A 652 -14.29 -3.26 -23.34
CA VAL A 652 -15.10 -3.72 -22.21
C VAL A 652 -14.40 -4.89 -21.54
N ARG A 653 -14.44 -4.91 -20.21
CA ARG A 653 -14.13 -6.06 -19.38
C ARG A 653 -15.38 -6.56 -18.72
N VAL A 654 -15.57 -7.86 -18.69
CA VAL A 654 -16.63 -8.54 -17.96
C VAL A 654 -15.96 -9.44 -16.93
N THR A 655 -16.30 -9.26 -15.66
CA THR A 655 -15.77 -10.06 -14.55
C THR A 655 -16.92 -10.68 -13.79
N ASN A 656 -16.96 -12.00 -13.72
CA ASN A 656 -17.82 -12.74 -12.82
C ASN A 656 -17.04 -13.05 -11.53
N THR A 657 -17.65 -12.80 -10.39
CA THR A 657 -17.11 -13.10 -9.06
C THR A 657 -18.08 -14.02 -8.35
N ASN A 658 -17.57 -15.16 -7.91
CA ASN A 658 -18.29 -16.11 -7.07
C ASN A 658 -17.54 -16.22 -5.74
N THR A 659 -18.18 -15.82 -4.63
CA THR A 659 -17.58 -15.81 -3.30
C THR A 659 -18.46 -16.65 -2.38
N LYS A 660 -17.84 -17.61 -1.71
CA LYS A 660 -18.42 -18.40 -0.62
C LYS A 660 -17.70 -18.04 0.67
N VAL A 661 -18.45 -17.65 1.69
CA VAL A 661 -17.93 -17.36 3.03
C VAL A 661 -18.57 -18.33 4.01
N THR A 662 -17.73 -19.00 4.81
CA THR A 662 -18.17 -19.90 5.87
C THR A 662 -17.64 -19.42 7.21
N GLY A 663 -18.44 -19.53 8.24
CA GLY A 663 -18.11 -19.11 9.60
C GLY A 663 -19.07 -19.75 10.60
N LYS A 664 -19.16 -19.16 11.77
CA LYS A 664 -20.08 -19.60 12.82
C LYS A 664 -20.94 -18.43 13.28
N THR A 665 -22.17 -18.72 13.68
CA THR A 665 -23.09 -17.77 14.31
C THR A 665 -23.75 -18.39 15.53
N VAL A 666 -24.45 -17.59 16.32
CA VAL A 666 -25.22 -18.08 17.47
C VAL A 666 -26.71 -18.03 17.13
N GLU A 667 -27.36 -19.20 17.19
CA GLU A 667 -28.81 -19.32 17.03
C GLU A 667 -29.39 -20.03 18.28
N ASN A 668 -30.32 -19.38 18.97
CA ASN A 668 -30.93 -19.90 20.20
C ASN A 668 -29.89 -20.37 21.22
N ASP A 669 -28.86 -19.57 21.47
CA ASP A 669 -27.74 -19.83 22.38
C ASP A 669 -26.85 -21.04 21.98
N VAL A 670 -26.97 -21.52 20.75
CA VAL A 670 -26.16 -22.64 20.23
C VAL A 670 -25.28 -22.11 19.11
N VAL A 671 -24.00 -22.46 19.15
CA VAL A 671 -23.06 -22.11 18.05
C VAL A 671 -23.33 -23.07 16.89
N VAL A 672 -23.67 -22.48 15.73
CA VAL A 672 -23.97 -23.22 14.50
C VAL A 672 -23.07 -22.76 13.36
N ASP A 673 -22.85 -23.63 12.37
CA ASP A 673 -22.14 -23.26 11.16
C ASP A 673 -23.02 -22.36 10.29
N ALA A 674 -22.43 -21.30 9.73
CA ALA A 674 -23.10 -20.35 8.85
C ALA A 674 -22.34 -20.25 7.53
N GLU A 675 -23.09 -20.14 6.45
CA GLU A 675 -22.54 -20.04 5.08
C GLU A 675 -23.29 -18.97 4.29
N ASN A 676 -22.54 -18.22 3.48
CA ASN A 676 -23.10 -17.31 2.48
C ASN A 676 -22.40 -17.50 1.14
N THR A 677 -23.16 -17.56 0.07
CA THR A 677 -22.63 -17.59 -1.30
C THR A 677 -23.20 -16.45 -2.12
N LYS A 678 -22.35 -15.68 -2.74
CA LYS A 678 -22.71 -14.55 -3.59
C LYS A 678 -22.05 -14.65 -4.96
N ASN A 679 -22.87 -14.53 -6.02
CA ASN A 679 -22.40 -14.50 -7.39
C ASN A 679 -22.90 -13.23 -8.08
N TYR A 680 -22.00 -12.50 -8.74
CA TYR A 680 -22.36 -11.31 -9.50
C TYR A 680 -21.40 -11.09 -10.67
N THR A 681 -21.90 -10.38 -11.67
CA THR A 681 -21.13 -10.04 -12.89
C THR A 681 -21.02 -8.54 -13.04
N SER A 682 -19.79 -8.04 -13.14
CA SER A 682 -19.47 -6.64 -13.38
C SER A 682 -19.13 -6.41 -14.84
N VAL A 683 -19.85 -5.49 -15.49
CA VAL A 683 -19.58 -5.07 -16.88
C VAL A 683 -18.95 -3.68 -16.84
N LEU A 684 -17.73 -3.56 -17.37
CA LEU A 684 -16.84 -2.43 -17.19
C LEU A 684 -16.40 -1.85 -18.54
N PRO A 685 -17.21 -0.99 -19.17
CA PRO A 685 -16.83 -0.28 -20.40
C PRO A 685 -15.78 0.81 -20.08
N MET A 686 -14.84 1.01 -21.01
CA MET A 686 -13.74 1.98 -20.88
C MET A 686 -13.45 2.61 -22.24
N LEU A 687 -13.17 3.93 -22.23
CA LEU A 687 -12.78 4.70 -23.40
C LEU A 687 -11.63 5.64 -23.02
N HIS A 688 -10.57 5.61 -23.82
CA HIS A 688 -9.43 6.50 -23.72
C HIS A 688 -9.19 7.21 -25.05
N ILE A 689 -8.96 8.51 -24.99
CA ILE A 689 -8.64 9.33 -26.16
C ILE A 689 -7.33 10.04 -25.86
N LYS A 690 -6.36 9.89 -26.74
CA LYS A 690 -5.08 10.58 -26.66
C LYS A 690 -4.92 11.48 -27.89
N TYR A 691 -4.70 12.76 -27.65
CA TYR A 691 -4.40 13.76 -28.68
C TYR A 691 -2.98 14.30 -28.49
N SER A 692 -2.14 14.10 -29.47
CA SER A 692 -0.74 14.56 -29.49
C SER A 692 -0.57 15.61 -30.62
N PRO A 693 -0.91 16.89 -30.38
CA PRO A 693 -0.84 17.94 -31.42
C PRO A 693 0.58 18.17 -31.90
N ILE A 694 1.55 18.03 -31.01
CA ILE A 694 2.99 18.08 -31.26
C ILE A 694 3.67 16.91 -30.52
N GLU A 695 4.90 16.59 -30.87
CA GLU A 695 5.60 15.39 -30.34
C GLU A 695 5.68 15.35 -28.82
N ASN A 696 5.87 16.50 -28.18
CA ASN A 696 6.10 16.59 -26.74
C ASN A 696 4.86 16.93 -25.91
N LEU A 697 3.66 17.04 -26.52
CA LEU A 697 2.42 17.35 -25.80
C LEU A 697 1.40 16.23 -25.99
N ASN A 698 0.93 15.67 -24.90
CA ASN A 698 -0.19 14.76 -24.86
C ASN A 698 -1.36 15.38 -24.08
N LEU A 699 -2.53 15.35 -24.67
CA LEU A 699 -3.80 15.58 -24.00
C LEU A 699 -4.55 14.25 -23.96
N ARG A 700 -4.97 13.83 -22.77
CA ARG A 700 -5.62 12.55 -22.53
C ARG A 700 -6.99 12.77 -21.92
N PHE A 701 -7.99 12.12 -22.45
CA PHE A 701 -9.30 11.98 -21.85
C PHE A 701 -9.54 10.50 -21.60
N ALA A 702 -10.08 10.15 -20.44
CA ALA A 702 -10.51 8.79 -20.14
C ALA A 702 -11.86 8.81 -19.44
N THR A 703 -12.72 7.87 -19.80
CA THR A 703 -13.91 7.49 -19.02
C THR A 703 -13.89 6.00 -18.82
N THR A 704 -14.01 5.56 -17.56
CA THR A 704 -13.91 4.16 -17.18
C THR A 704 -14.96 3.82 -16.14
N ARG A 705 -15.56 2.63 -16.26
CA ARG A 705 -16.35 2.05 -15.18
C ARG A 705 -15.50 1.04 -14.41
N THR A 706 -15.45 1.18 -13.10
CA THR A 706 -14.69 0.32 -12.19
C THR A 706 -15.56 -0.10 -11.02
N PHE A 707 -15.09 -1.04 -10.21
CA PHE A 707 -15.80 -1.47 -9.01
C PHE A 707 -14.84 -1.76 -7.85
N ALA A 708 -15.38 -1.93 -6.65
CA ALA A 708 -14.67 -2.50 -5.50
C ALA A 708 -15.55 -3.58 -4.88
N ARG A 709 -14.93 -4.69 -4.49
CA ARG A 709 -15.60 -5.76 -3.78
C ARG A 709 -15.76 -5.38 -2.30
N PRO A 710 -16.81 -5.85 -1.60
CA PRO A 710 -16.86 -5.78 -0.15
C PRO A 710 -15.61 -6.42 0.46
N ASN A 711 -15.16 -5.94 1.61
CA ASN A 711 -14.10 -6.62 2.35
C ASN A 711 -14.57 -8.02 2.79
N PHE A 712 -13.63 -8.87 3.15
CA PHE A 712 -13.96 -10.27 3.50
C PHE A 712 -14.81 -10.37 4.77
N GLY A 713 -14.50 -9.56 5.79
CA GLY A 713 -15.29 -9.52 7.01
C GLY A 713 -16.66 -8.92 6.82
N ASP A 714 -16.79 -7.93 5.89
CA ASP A 714 -18.07 -7.26 5.63
C ASP A 714 -19.16 -8.23 5.16
N ILE A 715 -18.79 -9.27 4.43
CA ILE A 715 -19.71 -10.30 3.90
C ILE A 715 -19.77 -11.58 4.74
N SER A 716 -19.10 -11.59 5.89
CA SER A 716 -19.14 -12.76 6.79
C SER A 716 -20.57 -12.98 7.27
N PRO A 717 -21.06 -14.24 7.32
CA PRO A 717 -22.35 -14.55 7.94
C PRO A 717 -22.25 -14.55 9.47
N ALA A 718 -21.06 -14.39 10.02
CA ALA A 718 -20.79 -14.46 11.45
C ALA A 718 -20.88 -13.08 12.09
N GLY A 719 -21.36 -13.02 13.33
CA GLY A 719 -21.37 -11.85 14.16
C GLY A 719 -20.82 -12.14 15.55
N SER A 720 -20.28 -11.16 16.22
CA SER A 720 -19.77 -11.22 17.58
C SER A 720 -20.60 -10.33 18.50
N LEU A 721 -21.21 -10.91 19.50
CA LEU A 721 -21.92 -10.19 20.56
C LEU A 721 -21.02 -10.14 21.80
N ASN A 722 -20.65 -8.95 22.21
CA ASN A 722 -19.99 -8.67 23.48
C ASN A 722 -21.02 -8.15 24.46
N THR A 723 -21.48 -9.00 25.36
CA THR A 723 -22.51 -8.63 26.36
C THR A 723 -21.97 -7.77 27.50
N ILE A 724 -20.64 -7.74 27.70
CA ILE A 724 -19.98 -6.93 28.73
C ILE A 724 -19.94 -5.45 28.31
N ASP A 725 -19.61 -5.21 27.04
CA ASP A 725 -19.55 -3.87 26.50
C ASP A 725 -20.87 -3.41 25.85
N GLY A 726 -21.84 -4.33 25.71
CA GLY A 726 -23.11 -4.06 25.05
C GLY A 726 -22.97 -3.82 23.54
N GLU A 727 -22.03 -4.50 22.88
CA GLU A 727 -21.68 -4.31 21.48
C GLU A 727 -21.92 -5.57 20.65
N TYR A 728 -22.40 -5.39 19.44
CA TYR A 728 -22.47 -6.41 18.41
C TYR A 728 -21.77 -5.94 17.17
N ALA A 729 -20.82 -6.73 16.69
CA ALA A 729 -20.17 -6.52 15.38
C ALA A 729 -20.43 -7.73 14.49
N GLY A 730 -20.98 -7.52 13.31
CA GLY A 730 -21.29 -8.59 12.35
C GLY A 730 -21.21 -8.15 10.92
N GLY A 731 -20.93 -9.09 10.02
CA GLY A 731 -20.96 -8.83 8.59
C GLY A 731 -22.39 -8.73 8.04
N ASN A 732 -22.49 -8.29 6.79
CA ASN A 732 -23.74 -8.21 6.03
C ASN A 732 -23.60 -8.97 4.70
N PRO A 733 -24.09 -10.20 4.65
CA PRO A 733 -24.03 -11.02 3.43
C PRO A 733 -24.75 -10.42 2.20
N ASN A 734 -25.62 -9.41 2.42
CA ASN A 734 -26.41 -8.80 1.36
C ASN A 734 -25.71 -7.63 0.65
N LEU A 735 -24.50 -7.27 1.05
CA LEU A 735 -23.77 -6.14 0.46
C LEU A 735 -23.58 -6.28 -1.06
N ASN A 736 -23.81 -5.21 -1.78
CA ASN A 736 -23.47 -5.07 -3.19
C ASN A 736 -22.03 -4.54 -3.36
N PRO A 737 -21.36 -4.87 -4.46
CA PRO A 737 -20.12 -4.21 -4.81
C PRO A 737 -20.34 -2.72 -5.03
N THR A 738 -19.36 -1.92 -4.62
CA THR A 738 -19.31 -0.48 -4.93
C THR A 738 -18.93 -0.29 -6.40
N TYR A 739 -19.62 0.55 -7.15
CA TYR A 739 -19.28 0.89 -8.55
C TYR A 739 -18.89 2.37 -8.68
N SER A 740 -18.03 2.66 -9.64
CA SER A 740 -17.64 4.04 -9.98
C SER A 740 -17.60 4.27 -11.48
N TRP A 741 -18.18 5.38 -11.94
CA TRP A 741 -17.85 6.01 -13.19
C TRP A 741 -16.77 7.06 -12.97
N ASN A 742 -15.66 6.95 -13.69
CA ASN A 742 -14.52 7.82 -13.58
C ASN A 742 -14.34 8.63 -14.85
N PHE A 743 -14.05 9.91 -14.71
CA PHE A 743 -13.78 10.85 -15.80
C PHE A 743 -12.47 11.57 -15.52
N ASP A 744 -11.57 11.53 -16.44
CA ASP A 744 -10.22 12.07 -16.31
C ASP A 744 -9.85 12.91 -17.53
N LEU A 745 -9.26 14.07 -17.31
CA LEU A 745 -8.64 14.90 -18.34
C LEU A 745 -7.24 15.31 -17.86
N LEU A 746 -6.21 15.00 -18.65
CA LEU A 746 -4.80 15.28 -18.32
C LEU A 746 -4.07 15.87 -19.52
N GLY A 747 -3.33 16.95 -19.27
CA GLY A 747 -2.33 17.50 -20.18
C GLY A 747 -0.92 17.19 -19.68
N GLU A 748 -0.04 16.71 -20.57
CA GLU A 748 1.36 16.39 -20.27
C GLU A 748 2.27 17.01 -21.32
N TYR A 749 3.17 17.86 -20.88
CA TYR A 749 4.20 18.44 -21.73
C TYR A 749 5.58 17.92 -21.31
N PHE A 750 6.21 17.15 -22.20
CA PHE A 750 7.53 16.54 -21.98
C PHE A 750 8.61 17.56 -22.37
N LEU A 751 9.37 17.95 -21.38
CA LEU A 751 10.48 18.89 -21.53
C LEU A 751 11.75 18.16 -21.98
N ASP A 752 12.69 18.90 -22.54
CA ASP A 752 14.03 18.39 -22.83
C ASP A 752 14.71 17.90 -21.54
N GLU A 753 15.65 16.98 -21.66
CA GLU A 753 16.48 16.47 -20.56
C GLU A 753 15.73 15.79 -19.38
N VAL A 754 14.75 14.93 -19.60
CA VAL A 754 14.07 14.25 -18.50
C VAL A 754 13.27 15.22 -17.61
N GLY A 755 12.37 15.98 -18.21
CA GLY A 755 11.45 16.87 -17.49
C GLY A 755 10.01 16.68 -17.95
N ILE A 756 9.06 17.03 -17.10
CA ILE A 756 7.63 17.00 -17.41
C ILE A 756 6.88 18.09 -16.66
N ILE A 757 5.90 18.67 -17.33
CA ILE A 757 4.82 19.44 -16.71
C ILE A 757 3.53 18.67 -16.98
N ASN A 758 2.75 18.39 -15.97
CA ASN A 758 1.42 17.82 -16.14
C ASN A 758 0.39 18.55 -15.27
N ALA A 759 -0.82 18.63 -15.79
CA ALA A 759 -1.97 19.16 -15.07
C ALA A 759 -3.21 18.41 -15.50
N GLY A 760 -4.04 18.04 -14.55
CA GLY A 760 -5.24 17.26 -14.82
C GLY A 760 -6.37 17.53 -13.83
N VAL A 761 -7.57 17.14 -14.26
CA VAL A 761 -8.78 17.14 -13.44
C VAL A 761 -9.40 15.76 -13.51
N PHE A 762 -10.01 15.35 -12.42
CA PHE A 762 -10.72 14.08 -12.35
C PHE A 762 -12.02 14.22 -11.57
N TYR A 763 -12.96 13.34 -11.90
CA TYR A 763 -14.24 13.21 -11.22
C TYR A 763 -14.67 11.75 -11.18
N LYS A 764 -15.16 11.30 -10.02
CA LYS A 764 -15.67 9.94 -9.78
C LYS A 764 -17.08 10.02 -9.23
N SER A 765 -18.00 9.35 -9.86
CA SER A 765 -19.38 9.17 -9.38
C SER A 765 -19.52 7.74 -8.88
N ILE A 766 -19.75 7.59 -7.59
CA ILE A 766 -19.71 6.31 -6.87
C ILE A 766 -21.11 5.94 -6.44
N THR A 767 -21.48 4.69 -6.67
CA THR A 767 -22.76 4.09 -6.25
C THR A 767 -22.50 2.96 -5.27
N ASP A 768 -23.40 2.78 -4.31
CA ASP A 768 -23.35 1.73 -3.28
C ASP A 768 -22.01 1.71 -2.48
N PRO A 769 -21.46 2.88 -2.03
CA PRO A 769 -20.29 2.86 -1.16
C PRO A 769 -20.62 2.10 0.12
N ILE A 770 -19.68 1.26 0.58
CA ILE A 770 -19.84 0.48 1.81
C ILE A 770 -19.24 1.30 2.96
N PHE A 771 -19.96 1.37 4.08
CA PHE A 771 -19.52 1.96 5.33
C PHE A 771 -20.11 1.20 6.50
N ASP A 772 -19.47 1.28 7.67
CA ASP A 772 -19.99 0.70 8.90
C ASP A 772 -21.11 1.61 9.44
N ASP A 773 -22.29 1.04 9.60
CA ASP A 773 -23.44 1.68 10.22
C ASP A 773 -23.56 1.19 11.67
N THR A 774 -23.55 2.12 12.59
CA THR A 774 -23.64 1.83 14.03
C THR A 774 -24.96 2.38 14.58
N TYR A 775 -25.76 1.51 15.18
CA TYR A 775 -27.05 1.88 15.74
C TYR A 775 -27.39 1.08 17.00
N GLN A 776 -28.28 1.59 17.82
CA GLN A 776 -28.78 0.88 18.99
C GLN A 776 -29.93 -0.03 18.60
N GLY A 777 -29.84 -1.31 19.03
CA GLY A 777 -30.82 -2.32 18.69
C GLY A 777 -30.93 -3.43 19.73
N THR A 778 -31.64 -4.51 19.35
CA THR A 778 -31.81 -5.69 20.17
C THR A 778 -31.23 -6.89 19.44
N ILE A 779 -30.32 -7.61 20.09
CA ILE A 779 -29.75 -8.87 19.59
C ILE A 779 -30.02 -9.98 20.59
N ASN A 780 -30.56 -11.10 20.15
CA ASN A 780 -30.89 -12.27 20.99
C ASN A 780 -31.73 -11.93 22.24
N GLY A 781 -32.66 -10.94 22.12
CA GLY A 781 -33.51 -10.51 23.22
C GLY A 781 -32.85 -9.55 24.22
N ILE A 782 -31.56 -9.21 24.02
CA ILE A 782 -30.85 -8.21 24.82
C ILE A 782 -31.01 -6.84 24.12
N SER A 783 -31.67 -5.90 24.83
CA SER A 783 -31.86 -4.52 24.35
C SER A 783 -30.63 -3.68 24.59
N ASP A 784 -30.62 -2.52 23.93
CA ASP A 784 -29.58 -1.47 24.07
C ASP A 784 -28.17 -1.91 23.69
N ILE A 785 -28.09 -2.85 22.72
CA ILE A 785 -26.84 -3.25 22.10
C ILE A 785 -26.46 -2.25 21.01
N GLU A 786 -25.24 -1.76 21.05
CA GLU A 786 -24.65 -1.03 19.93
C GLU A 786 -24.30 -2.02 18.81
N ILE A 787 -25.03 -1.96 17.71
CA ILE A 787 -24.87 -2.83 16.56
C ILE A 787 -24.06 -2.10 15.52
N SER A 788 -22.88 -2.65 15.18
CA SER A 788 -22.06 -2.19 14.06
C SER A 788 -22.09 -3.23 12.94
N SER A 789 -22.55 -2.80 11.76
CA SER A 789 -22.63 -3.70 10.59
C SER A 789 -22.39 -2.92 9.30
N PRO A 790 -21.61 -3.47 8.35
CA PRO A 790 -21.38 -2.82 7.07
C PRO A 790 -22.68 -2.75 6.26
N THR A 791 -22.93 -1.62 5.64
CA THR A 791 -24.10 -1.37 4.78
C THR A 791 -23.71 -0.62 3.52
N ASN A 792 -24.53 -0.75 2.46
CA ASN A 792 -24.38 0.09 1.28
C ASN A 792 -25.00 1.45 1.53
N GLY A 793 -24.23 2.51 1.33
CA GLY A 793 -24.69 3.89 1.43
C GLY A 793 -25.45 4.35 0.19
N GLY A 794 -25.74 5.64 0.20
CA GLY A 794 -26.24 6.35 -0.99
C GLY A 794 -25.12 6.59 -2.01
N ASN A 795 -25.31 7.60 -2.86
CA ASN A 795 -24.29 7.99 -3.83
C ASN A 795 -23.16 8.78 -3.12
N ALA A 796 -21.96 8.64 -3.65
CA ALA A 796 -20.83 9.46 -3.29
C ALA A 796 -20.18 10.05 -4.54
N TRP A 797 -19.43 11.13 -4.39
CA TRP A 797 -18.59 11.65 -5.45
C TRP A 797 -17.25 12.14 -4.90
N ILE A 798 -16.24 12.09 -5.76
CA ILE A 798 -14.91 12.63 -5.49
C ILE A 798 -14.43 13.36 -6.74
N GLY A 799 -13.94 14.58 -6.58
CA GLY A 799 -13.38 15.36 -7.67
C GLY A 799 -12.14 16.13 -7.22
N GLY A 800 -11.25 16.40 -8.15
CA GLY A 800 -10.03 17.10 -7.81
C GLY A 800 -9.20 17.53 -9.01
N VAL A 801 -8.12 18.26 -8.66
CA VAL A 801 -7.12 18.73 -9.61
C VAL A 801 -5.76 18.19 -9.19
N GLU A 802 -4.94 17.83 -10.18
CA GLU A 802 -3.59 17.32 -10.00
C GLU A 802 -2.62 18.18 -10.80
N PHE A 803 -1.48 18.49 -10.22
CA PHE A 803 -0.38 19.20 -10.87
C PHE A 803 0.93 18.47 -10.58
N GLY A 804 1.78 18.36 -11.59
CA GLY A 804 3.12 17.82 -11.47
C GLY A 804 4.11 18.61 -12.31
N PHE A 805 5.28 18.86 -11.75
CA PHE A 805 6.39 19.51 -12.40
C PHE A 805 7.70 18.85 -11.99
N THR A 806 8.48 18.40 -12.96
CA THR A 806 9.84 17.91 -12.75
C THR A 806 10.75 18.56 -13.77
N LYS A 807 11.81 19.22 -13.33
CA LYS A 807 12.78 19.85 -14.21
C LYS A 807 14.13 20.00 -13.54
N ARG A 808 15.18 19.70 -14.28
CA ARG A 808 16.55 20.12 -13.98
C ARG A 808 16.81 21.50 -14.58
N PHE A 809 17.53 22.34 -13.85
CA PHE A 809 17.79 23.73 -14.26
C PHE A 809 19.05 23.85 -15.13
N SER A 810 19.24 22.95 -16.09
CA SER A 810 20.39 22.88 -16.99
C SER A 810 20.64 24.17 -17.80
N PHE A 811 19.62 25.03 -17.92
CA PHE A 811 19.71 26.34 -18.54
C PHE A 811 20.44 27.37 -17.68
N LEU A 812 20.70 27.11 -16.40
CA LEU A 812 21.42 28.01 -15.51
C LEU A 812 22.95 27.84 -15.65
N PRO A 813 23.75 28.89 -15.43
CA PRO A 813 25.19 28.82 -15.59
C PRO A 813 25.90 28.13 -14.40
N GLY A 814 27.12 27.65 -14.67
CA GLY A 814 28.03 27.16 -13.65
C GLY A 814 27.47 25.93 -12.89
N PHE A 815 27.60 25.93 -11.56
CA PHE A 815 27.11 24.83 -10.69
C PHE A 815 25.59 24.82 -10.54
N LEU A 816 24.91 25.94 -10.81
CA LEU A 816 23.45 26.03 -10.69
C LEU A 816 22.72 25.10 -11.69
N LYS A 817 23.36 24.75 -12.81
CA LYS A 817 22.80 23.78 -13.80
C LYS A 817 22.54 22.38 -13.25
N TYR A 818 23.12 22.05 -12.09
CA TYR A 818 22.96 20.76 -11.43
C TYR A 818 21.78 20.72 -10.47
N PHE A 819 21.17 21.87 -10.16
CA PHE A 819 19.95 21.90 -9.38
C PHE A 819 18.73 21.51 -10.20
N GLY A 820 17.72 21.00 -9.52
CA GLY A 820 16.42 20.73 -10.09
C GLY A 820 15.37 20.59 -9.01
N THR A 821 14.12 20.49 -9.43
CA THR A 821 12.99 20.31 -8.54
C THR A 821 11.99 19.30 -9.09
N GLN A 822 11.28 18.65 -8.19
CA GLN A 822 10.08 17.89 -8.46
C GLN A 822 8.99 18.39 -7.52
N ILE A 823 7.85 18.77 -8.08
CA ILE A 823 6.69 19.28 -7.34
C ILE A 823 5.48 18.48 -7.78
N ASN A 824 4.73 17.98 -6.83
CA ASN A 824 3.42 17.36 -7.04
C ASN A 824 2.42 17.98 -6.08
N ALA A 825 1.24 18.34 -6.58
CA ALA A 825 0.15 18.85 -5.78
C ALA A 825 -1.15 18.20 -6.23
N THR A 826 -1.98 17.80 -5.28
CA THR A 826 -3.33 17.29 -5.54
C THR A 826 -4.29 17.93 -4.55
N LEU A 827 -5.32 18.57 -5.06
CA LEU A 827 -6.42 19.15 -4.28
C LEU A 827 -7.70 18.40 -4.62
N MET A 828 -8.41 17.94 -3.61
CA MET A 828 -9.56 17.05 -3.78
C MET A 828 -10.69 17.44 -2.83
N ASN A 829 -11.91 17.17 -3.26
CA ASN A 829 -13.09 17.24 -2.40
C ASN A 829 -13.99 16.04 -2.68
N SER A 830 -14.78 15.66 -1.68
CA SER A 830 -15.71 14.53 -1.78
C SER A 830 -16.94 14.75 -0.92
N GLU A 831 -18.01 14.04 -1.24
CA GLU A 831 -19.20 13.96 -0.43
C GLU A 831 -19.80 12.57 -0.52
N MET A 832 -20.19 12.01 0.60
CA MET A 832 -20.91 10.75 0.73
C MET A 832 -22.12 10.98 1.65
N THR A 833 -23.21 10.30 1.40
CA THR A 833 -24.38 10.31 2.29
C THR A 833 -24.41 9.01 3.07
N LEU A 834 -24.25 9.11 4.39
CA LEU A 834 -24.43 7.98 5.30
C LEU A 834 -25.91 7.55 5.33
N GLY A 835 -26.17 6.34 5.80
CA GLY A 835 -27.50 5.77 5.88
C GLY A 835 -28.49 6.65 6.65
N LYS A 836 -29.76 6.51 6.33
CA LYS A 836 -30.85 7.20 7.05
C LYS A 836 -31.15 6.47 8.35
N ASN A 837 -31.25 7.21 9.44
CA ASN A 837 -31.62 6.68 10.74
C ASN A 837 -32.57 7.66 11.48
N ALA A 838 -32.99 7.34 12.70
CA ALA A 838 -33.91 8.14 13.47
C ALA A 838 -33.37 9.56 13.76
N ASN A 839 -32.04 9.70 13.94
CA ASN A 839 -31.42 10.99 14.19
C ASN A 839 -31.17 11.79 12.90
N ASN A 840 -30.98 11.11 11.77
CA ASN A 840 -30.69 11.69 10.47
C ASN A 840 -31.60 11.09 9.38
N PRO A 841 -32.89 11.46 9.33
CA PRO A 841 -33.89 10.87 8.43
C PRO A 841 -33.61 11.12 6.92
N ASN A 842 -32.75 12.10 6.61
CA ASN A 842 -32.29 12.39 5.24
C ASN A 842 -30.90 11.82 4.94
N GLY A 843 -30.27 11.15 5.92
CA GLY A 843 -28.87 10.77 5.92
C GLY A 843 -27.97 11.95 6.26
N ARG A 844 -26.79 11.65 6.84
CA ARG A 844 -25.77 12.63 7.17
C ARG A 844 -24.78 12.74 6.01
N LYS A 845 -24.48 13.97 5.55
CA LYS A 845 -23.47 14.22 4.52
C LYS A 845 -22.10 14.37 5.17
N VAL A 846 -21.14 13.60 4.68
CA VAL A 846 -19.75 13.55 5.15
C VAL A 846 -18.80 13.52 3.97
N SER A 847 -17.50 13.74 4.19
CA SER A 847 -16.47 13.42 3.20
C SER A 847 -16.36 11.90 3.01
N THR A 848 -15.84 11.44 1.89
CA THR A 848 -15.50 10.00 1.74
C THR A 848 -14.41 9.63 2.75
N PRO A 849 -14.50 8.48 3.45
CA PRO A 849 -13.46 8.06 4.39
C PRO A 849 -12.11 7.89 3.67
N TYR A 850 -11.02 8.10 4.42
CA TYR A 850 -9.62 8.06 3.96
C TYR A 850 -9.24 9.15 2.94
N GLN A 851 -10.14 10.03 2.53
CA GLN A 851 -9.88 11.07 1.54
C GLN A 851 -9.30 12.34 2.18
N ALA A 852 -7.98 12.54 2.05
CA ALA A 852 -7.34 13.81 2.37
C ALA A 852 -7.70 14.87 1.32
N LYS A 853 -7.96 16.12 1.76
CA LYS A 853 -8.32 17.23 0.85
C LYS A 853 -7.11 17.70 0.03
N GLU A 854 -5.89 17.49 0.56
CA GLU A 854 -4.66 18.02 -0.04
C GLU A 854 -3.48 17.06 0.15
N LEU A 855 -2.69 16.94 -0.92
CA LEU A 855 -1.43 16.20 -0.94
C LEU A 855 -0.38 17.08 -1.64
N TYR A 856 0.78 17.29 -0.99
CA TYR A 856 1.89 18.04 -1.59
C TYR A 856 3.19 17.26 -1.43
N ASN A 857 3.96 17.19 -2.50
CA ASN A 857 5.32 16.68 -2.49
C ASN A 857 6.24 17.70 -3.15
N LEU A 858 7.27 18.13 -2.44
CA LEU A 858 8.30 19.02 -2.94
C LEU A 858 9.65 18.36 -2.75
N GLN A 859 10.40 18.21 -3.83
CA GLN A 859 11.80 17.81 -3.80
C GLN A 859 12.67 18.89 -4.43
N LEU A 860 13.76 19.20 -3.75
CA LEU A 860 14.87 19.97 -4.29
C LEU A 860 16.07 19.04 -4.38
N PHE A 861 16.77 19.06 -5.50
CA PHE A 861 17.92 18.20 -5.67
C PHE A 861 19.09 18.94 -6.36
N TYR A 862 20.29 18.49 -6.02
CA TYR A 862 21.52 18.81 -6.68
C TYR A 862 22.14 17.52 -7.22
N GLU A 863 22.30 17.38 -8.52
CA GLU A 863 22.86 16.20 -9.18
C GLU A 863 24.02 16.61 -10.10
N SER A 864 25.23 16.50 -9.59
CA SER A 864 26.45 16.53 -10.43
C SER A 864 26.87 15.09 -10.75
N GLY A 865 27.94 14.92 -11.53
CA GLY A 865 28.36 13.56 -11.88
C GLY A 865 28.82 12.68 -10.71
N LYS A 866 29.29 13.28 -9.61
CA LYS A 866 29.78 12.57 -8.43
C LYS A 866 28.92 12.76 -7.21
N LEU A 867 28.33 13.93 -7.02
CA LEU A 867 27.58 14.30 -5.84
C LEU A 867 26.08 14.41 -6.18
N ASN A 868 25.27 13.74 -5.41
CA ASN A 868 23.81 13.85 -5.43
C ASN A 868 23.35 14.20 -4.01
N VAL A 869 22.56 15.26 -3.87
CA VAL A 869 21.95 15.71 -2.61
C VAL A 869 20.49 16.00 -2.88
N ARG A 870 19.61 15.54 -1.98
CA ARG A 870 18.16 15.76 -2.07
C ARG A 870 17.58 16.16 -0.73
N ALA A 871 16.58 17.03 -0.79
CA ALA A 871 15.66 17.32 0.29
C ALA A 871 14.24 17.06 -0.23
N ALA A 872 13.45 16.31 0.52
CA ALA A 872 12.09 15.97 0.14
C ALA A 872 11.12 16.29 1.28
N PHE A 873 10.13 17.11 1.00
CA PHE A 873 9.04 17.45 1.90
C PHE A 873 7.76 16.82 1.36
N ASN A 874 7.03 16.12 2.23
CA ASN A 874 5.72 15.55 1.93
C ASN A 874 4.70 16.10 2.92
N HIS A 875 3.53 16.43 2.42
CA HIS A 875 2.36 16.84 3.19
C HIS A 875 1.15 16.02 2.79
N LYS A 876 0.44 15.49 3.77
CA LYS A 876 -0.89 14.87 3.62
C LYS A 876 -1.83 15.58 4.60
N GLY A 877 -2.94 16.13 4.11
CA GLY A 877 -3.98 16.75 4.90
C GLY A 877 -4.72 15.74 5.79
N ALA A 878 -5.40 16.22 6.82
CA ALA A 878 -6.23 15.38 7.68
C ALA A 878 -7.42 14.79 6.91
N TYR A 879 -7.90 13.62 7.35
CA TYR A 879 -9.04 12.94 6.74
C TYR A 879 -9.79 12.07 7.76
N ALA A 880 -11.09 11.91 7.58
CA ALA A 880 -11.89 11.02 8.41
C ALA A 880 -11.60 9.56 8.09
N THR A 881 -11.50 8.72 9.12
CA THR A 881 -11.35 7.26 9.01
C THR A 881 -12.64 6.53 9.34
N SER A 882 -13.45 7.08 10.25
CA SER A 882 -14.76 6.55 10.60
C SER A 882 -15.72 7.68 10.98
N PHE A 883 -17.02 7.39 10.90
CA PHE A 883 -18.10 8.34 11.15
C PHE A 883 -19.09 7.79 12.17
N ASP A 884 -19.56 8.65 13.07
CA ASP A 884 -20.70 8.38 13.91
C ASP A 884 -21.98 8.68 13.11
N ALA A 885 -22.57 7.64 12.52
CA ALA A 885 -23.80 7.78 11.71
C ALA A 885 -25.01 8.23 12.55
N ASN A 886 -25.00 8.02 13.86
CA ASN A 886 -26.05 8.41 14.80
C ASN A 886 -25.93 9.85 15.30
N ALA A 887 -24.79 10.49 15.11
CA ALA A 887 -24.60 11.87 15.52
C ALA A 887 -25.57 12.83 14.80
N LYS A 888 -26.24 13.73 15.56
CA LYS A 888 -27.16 14.72 15.01
C LYS A 888 -26.41 15.84 14.30
N ASN A 889 -26.00 15.63 13.03
CA ASN A 889 -25.29 16.62 12.20
C ASN A 889 -24.04 17.23 12.88
N THR A 890 -23.32 16.42 13.66
CA THR A 890 -22.07 16.80 14.32
C THR A 890 -20.98 15.81 13.93
N ASP A 891 -19.76 16.31 13.83
CA ASP A 891 -18.56 15.52 13.58
C ASP A 891 -17.79 15.15 14.87
N MET A 892 -18.37 15.45 16.02
CA MET A 892 -17.72 15.43 17.33
C MET A 892 -17.13 14.06 17.70
N ASN A 893 -17.75 12.98 17.21
CA ASN A 893 -17.33 11.60 17.44
C ASN A 893 -16.67 10.96 16.21
N ASP A 894 -16.64 11.66 15.08
CA ASP A 894 -15.94 11.17 13.90
C ASP A 894 -14.44 11.07 14.19
N ILE A 895 -13.78 10.02 13.71
CA ILE A 895 -12.36 9.83 13.92
C ILE A 895 -11.60 10.30 12.68
N TYR A 896 -10.65 11.19 12.91
CA TYR A 896 -9.78 11.72 11.88
C TYR A 896 -8.35 11.22 12.09
N TYR A 897 -7.70 10.85 11.00
CA TYR A 897 -6.25 10.80 10.90
C TYR A 897 -5.75 12.23 10.70
N GLY A 898 -4.85 12.70 11.55
CA GLY A 898 -4.33 14.07 11.52
C GLY A 898 -3.49 14.35 10.27
N LYS A 899 -3.24 15.63 10.02
CA LYS A 899 -2.27 16.01 8.98
C LYS A 899 -0.88 15.42 9.29
N TYR A 900 -0.15 15.06 8.27
CA TYR A 900 1.20 14.53 8.40
C TYR A 900 2.18 15.27 7.50
N ASN A 901 3.30 15.74 8.07
CA ASN A 901 4.39 16.40 7.37
C ASN A 901 5.68 15.62 7.57
N SER A 902 6.40 15.28 6.52
CA SER A 902 7.72 14.70 6.63
C SER A 902 8.75 15.49 5.84
N LEU A 903 9.94 15.60 6.41
CA LEU A 903 11.11 16.17 5.77
C LEU A 903 12.24 15.15 5.84
N ASP A 904 12.71 14.73 4.67
CA ASP A 904 13.75 13.73 4.50
C ASP A 904 14.92 14.32 3.72
N PHE A 905 16.13 13.89 4.05
CA PHE A 905 17.35 14.26 3.33
C PHE A 905 18.10 13.02 2.86
N SER A 906 18.72 13.12 1.70
CA SER A 906 19.68 12.12 1.25
C SER A 906 20.87 12.76 0.56
N ALA A 907 22.04 12.15 0.72
CA ALA A 907 23.25 12.54 0.01
C ALA A 907 23.99 11.28 -0.45
N SER A 908 24.59 11.33 -1.62
CA SER A 908 25.47 10.28 -2.09
C SER A 908 26.64 10.83 -2.88
N TYR A 909 27.81 10.20 -2.69
CA TYR A 909 29.03 10.58 -3.37
C TYR A 909 29.70 9.37 -4.02
N LYS A 910 29.96 9.45 -5.31
CA LYS A 910 30.61 8.41 -6.09
C LYS A 910 32.11 8.45 -5.91
N VAL A 911 32.66 7.31 -5.47
CA VAL A 911 34.10 7.08 -5.23
C VAL A 911 34.61 6.13 -6.31
N GLY A 912 35.36 6.64 -7.29
CA GLY A 912 35.76 5.84 -8.47
C GLY A 912 34.57 5.43 -9.31
N ASP A 913 34.67 4.31 -10.01
CA ASP A 913 33.66 3.86 -10.98
C ASP A 913 32.60 2.91 -10.39
N HIS A 914 32.94 2.25 -9.29
CA HIS A 914 32.15 1.16 -8.75
C HIS A 914 31.54 1.45 -7.38
N PHE A 915 32.09 2.38 -6.61
CA PHE A 915 31.66 2.62 -5.23
C PHE A 915 30.88 3.92 -5.07
N THR A 916 29.87 3.89 -4.24
CA THR A 916 29.10 5.09 -3.83
C THR A 916 28.89 5.05 -2.33
N ILE A 917 29.35 6.09 -1.64
CA ILE A 917 29.02 6.33 -0.24
C ILE A 917 27.71 7.09 -0.21
N PHE A 918 26.80 6.73 0.68
CA PHE A 918 25.52 7.42 0.83
C PHE A 918 25.15 7.60 2.30
N SER A 919 24.41 8.65 2.57
CA SER A 919 23.79 8.92 3.86
C SER A 919 22.38 9.43 3.66
N ASP A 920 21.48 9.07 4.55
CA ASP A 920 20.12 9.57 4.55
C ASP A 920 19.59 9.79 5.96
N VAL A 921 18.61 10.70 6.07
CA VAL A 921 17.90 11.03 7.30
C VAL A 921 16.41 11.09 6.99
N ASN A 922 15.61 10.34 7.74
CA ASN A 922 14.15 10.34 7.62
C ASN A 922 13.52 11.05 8.82
N ASN A 923 12.34 11.63 8.57
CA ASN A 923 11.47 12.21 9.59
C ASN A 923 12.18 13.24 10.49
N VAL A 924 12.92 14.18 9.87
CA VAL A 924 13.67 15.22 10.59
C VAL A 924 12.78 16.11 11.44
N LEU A 925 11.50 16.27 11.04
CA LEU A 925 10.52 17.06 11.78
C LEU A 925 9.99 16.35 13.03
N ASN A 926 10.24 15.05 13.17
CA ASN A 926 9.66 14.20 14.23
C ASN A 926 8.14 14.39 14.33
N GLU A 927 7.47 14.46 13.16
CA GLU A 927 6.01 14.62 13.09
C GLU A 927 5.33 13.41 13.72
N PRO A 928 4.40 13.60 14.66
CA PRO A 928 3.66 12.49 15.24
C PRO A 928 2.63 11.93 14.25
N LEU A 929 2.37 10.64 14.37
CA LEU A 929 1.18 10.03 13.85
C LEU A 929 0.04 10.31 14.82
N MET A 930 -1.05 10.94 14.37
CA MET A 930 -2.11 11.42 15.24
C MET A 930 -3.49 11.00 14.74
N TYR A 931 -4.31 10.47 15.63
CA TYR A 931 -5.75 10.35 15.45
C TYR A 931 -6.47 11.29 16.42
N HIS A 932 -7.57 11.91 15.98
CA HIS A 932 -8.35 12.80 16.82
C HIS A 932 -9.84 12.68 16.53
N PHE A 933 -10.66 13.10 17.50
CA PHE A 933 -12.10 13.17 17.37
C PHE A 933 -12.52 14.55 16.83
N GLY A 934 -13.41 14.55 15.84
CA GLY A 934 -13.90 15.75 15.16
C GLY A 934 -12.89 16.35 14.16
N GLU A 935 -13.33 17.25 13.31
CA GLU A 935 -12.50 17.89 12.27
C GLU A 935 -11.35 18.74 12.88
N THR A 936 -11.57 19.29 14.09
CA THR A 936 -10.54 20.07 14.79
C THR A 936 -9.68 19.18 15.67
N PRO A 937 -8.32 19.22 15.58
CA PRO A 937 -7.43 18.30 16.28
C PRO A 937 -7.21 18.66 17.77
N ASN A 938 -8.25 19.12 18.47
CA ASN A 938 -8.22 19.50 19.88
C ASN A 938 -8.74 18.42 20.84
N ARG A 939 -9.10 17.25 20.28
CA ARG A 939 -9.50 16.05 21.01
C ARG A 939 -8.72 14.86 20.53
N PRO A 940 -7.41 14.76 20.84
CA PRO A 940 -6.58 13.65 20.37
C PRO A 940 -7.11 12.32 20.92
N LYS A 941 -7.22 11.34 20.00
CA LYS A 941 -7.52 9.95 20.33
C LYS A 941 -6.22 9.18 20.59
N GLN A 942 -5.24 9.37 19.72
CA GLN A 942 -3.95 8.68 19.76
C GLN A 942 -2.88 9.57 19.16
N VAL A 943 -1.73 9.63 19.80
CA VAL A 943 -0.57 10.40 19.32
C VAL A 943 0.69 9.56 19.51
N GLU A 944 1.48 9.39 18.44
CA GLU A 944 2.65 8.53 18.41
C GLU A 944 3.86 9.23 17.82
N TYR A 945 5.00 9.16 18.51
CA TYR A 945 6.28 9.78 18.12
C TYR A 945 7.32 8.70 17.84
N TYR A 946 7.90 8.70 16.64
CA TYR A 946 8.86 7.67 16.19
C TYR A 946 10.31 8.13 16.09
N GLY A 947 10.57 9.44 16.22
CA GLY A 947 11.91 10.00 16.12
C GLY A 947 12.47 10.02 14.68
N ALA A 948 13.65 10.61 14.55
CA ALA A 948 14.39 10.61 13.30
C ALA A 948 15.28 9.36 13.18
N LYS A 949 15.50 8.92 11.93
CA LYS A 949 16.37 7.78 11.58
C LYS A 949 17.52 8.26 10.71
N PHE A 950 18.75 7.87 11.04
CA PHE A 950 19.98 8.25 10.33
C PHE A 950 20.63 7.00 9.76
N ASN A 951 21.08 7.01 8.53
CA ASN A 951 21.77 5.91 7.88
C ASN A 951 23.02 6.38 7.14
N LEU A 952 24.06 5.55 7.16
CA LEU A 952 25.29 5.72 6.40
C LEU A 952 25.69 4.38 5.77
N GLY A 953 26.00 4.38 4.50
CA GLY A 953 26.28 3.13 3.80
C GLY A 953 27.16 3.25 2.58
N LEU A 954 27.44 2.08 2.00
CA LEU A 954 28.26 1.89 0.81
C LEU A 954 27.51 1.04 -0.20
N LYS A 955 27.50 1.49 -1.46
CA LYS A 955 27.01 0.72 -2.60
C LYS A 955 28.16 0.36 -3.52
N TYR A 956 28.16 -0.87 -4.02
CA TYR A 956 29.03 -1.36 -5.08
C TYR A 956 28.19 -1.68 -6.31
N ASN A 957 28.66 -1.31 -7.50
CA ASN A 957 28.01 -1.59 -8.78
C ASN A 957 29.10 -1.91 -9.81
N LEU A 958 29.05 -3.14 -10.39
CA LEU A 958 29.97 -3.60 -11.43
C LEU A 958 29.53 -3.12 -12.80
#